data_0e523185a2d05cc7948d4fccfec4b4cb
#
_entry.id   0e523185a2d05cc7948d4fccfec4b4cb
#
_cell.length_a   1.000
_cell.length_b   1.000
_cell.length_c   1.000
_cell.angle_alpha   90.00
_cell.angle_beta   90.00
_cell.angle_gamma   90.00
#
_symmetry.space_group_name_H-M   'P 1'
#
loop_
_entity.id
_entity.type
_entity.pdbx_description
1 polymer ?
#
loop_
_entity_poly.entity_id
_entity_poly.type
_entity_poly.pdbx_seq_one_letter_code
_entity_poly.pdbx_strand_id
1 'polypeptide(L)'
;MKKALFILALFGAVSVMADEAWSNIIPLDNESVGTVIQLLPTDEMAYSTRWVPGEGRSAEVTAAAGEEEPLQIFVTTTDGDEGKFVWDYQNGSFDGLSSEETYTLTHTISNDEGVLDTKTALVEILPEPMFAVFGLILLGLLFGRRKAAACFVLTCVLAGSLLAEDIVSDVNISSRWPWEGKVDIDYTIGGKTDVPCNVAFFGRGDKDKEFALTTLTGDGAEGTVPGAGNYRVTWDAKADIPEVSYEAFKVKVQAESTAQADNTVDVVYDGDTATVSIAENITDYVTATIEGADVSLVQSANVSAKTVGEITYNLTGSSSDGSFTMTGSFKATVNITDLDLTSTKGSPFDIENGKRIAIGIEGTNTFVDSASGSQKACFVVKGHPEVSGSGIMTVTGNKKHAIKTGEYMELKKKFKGKIIVLGAKGDGLHIGQYFDMNGGTVKVDPVEDDGIQVEANLEGDEFDGQCFLRGGTVDIKVAAIDVKGIKCDSDMLISNSTVKINCNAVAKAAKGIRVGGNLTVESGNITVATAGQGLLWLGEETNTTACAGIKCVGNVDIKGGTFTLTSTGSGGKGMNIEGDLNVYGGDITVATKGGLYYNNGEIEDTDYQGDPEEVSSDFTSSPKGLKVDGNVTINGGNLNISTVGNNGEGIESKNIMTINGGTITVDARDDGLNASDGIVICGGTFNLVSKVNDGIDSNGDLHIKGGNIVACGGLGKERGLDATEKVLLTGGSVMAIGGCNNTVEEVKSSQALIDIEGKFTHGSKISVKAKDSEETIAEFTVPETYDPSTIEAMAKGIKAVGGLLEGNILISTPDLVVGKTYTVYRGSQVIGEAEAAKEYKNPGDKN
;
A
#
# COMPACT_ATOMS: atom_id res chain seq x y z
N MET A 1 28.32 -7.82 17.89
CA MET A 1 27.33 -7.27 16.98
C MET A 1 25.92 -7.41 17.55
N LYS A 2 25.38 -8.62 17.78
CA LYS A 2 24.02 -8.85 18.33
C LYS A 2 23.72 -8.09 19.64
N LYS A 3 24.63 -8.12 20.60
CA LYS A 3 24.45 -7.42 21.90
C LYS A 3 24.50 -5.89 21.77
N ALA A 4 25.30 -5.36 20.87
CA ALA A 4 25.39 -3.92 20.63
C ALA A 4 24.15 -3.37 19.91
N LEU A 5 23.55 -4.15 19.00
CA LEU A 5 22.31 -3.80 18.30
C LEU A 5 21.13 -3.73 19.27
N PHE A 6 21.06 -4.68 20.20
CA PHE A 6 20.04 -4.72 21.23
C PHE A 6 20.05 -3.47 22.13
N ILE A 7 21.25 -3.05 22.52
CA ILE A 7 21.49 -1.86 23.32
C ILE A 7 21.08 -0.59 22.58
N LEU A 8 21.35 -0.54 21.28
CA LEU A 8 20.98 0.59 20.44
C LEU A 8 19.45 0.71 20.25
N ALA A 9 18.75 -0.42 20.09
CA ALA A 9 17.29 -0.41 20.02
C ALA A 9 16.63 0.10 21.31
N LEU A 10 17.23 -0.14 22.47
CA LEU A 10 16.78 0.40 23.75
C LEU A 10 16.99 1.93 23.85
N PHE A 11 18.10 2.43 23.29
CA PHE A 11 18.36 3.88 23.25
C PHE A 11 17.62 4.57 22.10
N GLY A 12 17.42 3.89 20.95
CA GLY A 12 16.66 4.42 19.81
C GLY A 12 15.17 4.69 20.12
N ALA A 13 14.58 3.90 21.01
CA ALA A 13 13.20 4.15 21.48
C ALA A 13 13.09 5.38 22.42
N VAL A 14 14.24 5.85 22.96
CA VAL A 14 14.31 7.06 23.79
C VAL A 14 14.77 8.28 22.98
N SER A 15 15.43 8.08 21.82
CA SER A 15 16.09 9.15 21.05
C SER A 15 15.25 9.74 19.91
N VAL A 16 13.98 9.37 19.73
CA VAL A 16 13.08 10.04 18.78
C VAL A 16 12.53 11.38 19.32
N MET A 17 12.97 11.80 20.51
CA MET A 17 12.69 13.14 21.07
C MET A 17 13.98 13.91 21.38
N ALA A 18 14.94 13.97 20.47
CA ALA A 18 16.27 14.50 20.72
C ALA A 18 16.48 15.98 20.35
N ASP A 19 15.40 16.79 20.33
CA ASP A 19 15.51 18.26 20.17
C ASP A 19 15.11 19.05 21.42
N GLU A 20 15.07 18.41 22.60
CA GLU A 20 14.54 19.04 23.81
C GLU A 20 15.55 18.96 24.96
N ALA A 21 16.11 20.10 25.37
CA ALA A 21 16.97 20.18 26.55
C ALA A 21 16.16 20.13 27.84
N TRP A 22 16.20 18.99 28.53
CA TRP A 22 15.57 18.80 29.84
C TRP A 22 16.56 19.04 30.96
N SER A 23 16.06 19.68 32.05
CA SER A 23 16.80 19.91 33.26
C SER A 23 17.12 18.61 34.04
N ASN A 24 17.95 18.74 35.06
CA ASN A 24 17.98 17.83 36.20
C ASN A 24 16.58 17.72 36.85
N ILE A 25 16.39 16.67 37.64
CA ILE A 25 15.12 16.40 38.33
C ILE A 25 15.24 16.91 39.77
N ILE A 26 14.22 17.63 40.24
CA ILE A 26 14.09 18.03 41.61
C ILE A 26 12.70 17.69 42.20
N PRO A 27 12.56 17.39 43.47
CA PRO A 27 11.26 17.37 44.15
C PRO A 27 10.74 18.79 44.34
N LEU A 28 9.42 18.96 44.24
CA LEU A 28 8.73 20.22 44.52
C LEU A 28 7.93 20.17 45.84
N ASP A 29 8.40 19.36 46.83
CA ASP A 29 7.74 19.20 48.13
C ASP A 29 8.76 19.22 49.29
N ASN A 30 8.33 19.77 50.43
CA ASN A 30 9.16 19.86 51.63
C ASN A 30 9.31 18.55 52.43
N GLU A 31 8.54 17.52 52.16
CA GLU A 31 8.46 16.34 53.02
C GLU A 31 9.18 15.10 52.47
N SER A 32 9.65 15.09 51.27
CA SER A 32 10.27 13.90 50.64
C SER A 32 11.75 14.13 50.29
N VAL A 33 12.62 13.58 51.09
CA VAL A 33 14.04 13.45 50.75
C VAL A 33 14.25 12.13 50.03
N GLY A 34 14.11 12.14 48.70
CA GLY A 34 14.47 11.02 47.84
C GLY A 34 15.90 11.18 47.32
N THR A 35 16.75 10.19 47.55
CA THR A 35 18.11 10.18 46.98
C THR A 35 18.05 9.84 45.50
N VAL A 36 18.46 10.75 44.62
CA VAL A 36 18.60 10.50 43.19
C VAL A 36 19.98 9.88 42.94
N ILE A 37 20.02 8.64 42.49
CA ILE A 37 21.29 8.01 42.06
C ILE A 37 21.38 8.15 40.54
N GLN A 38 22.37 8.89 40.09
CA GLN A 38 22.74 9.00 38.68
C GLN A 38 23.89 8.03 38.43
N LEU A 39 23.65 6.99 37.64
CA LEU A 39 24.69 6.07 37.25
C LEU A 39 25.34 6.56 35.94
N LEU A 40 26.60 6.94 36.01
CA LEU A 40 27.42 7.21 34.81
C LEU A 40 28.02 5.91 34.29
N PRO A 41 28.17 5.75 32.96
CA PRO A 41 28.76 4.56 32.39
C PRO A 41 30.24 4.48 32.75
N THR A 42 30.66 3.36 33.37
CA THR A 42 32.04 3.00 33.57
C THR A 42 32.59 2.20 32.40
N ASP A 43 33.91 2.03 32.31
CA ASP A 43 34.64 1.43 31.18
C ASP A 43 34.30 -0.02 30.81
N GLU A 44 33.42 -0.68 31.56
CA GLU A 44 32.77 -1.95 31.23
C GLU A 44 31.28 -1.67 31.01
N MET A 45 30.73 -2.04 29.84
CA MET A 45 29.36 -1.73 29.39
C MET A 45 28.32 -2.16 30.43
N ALA A 46 27.94 -1.24 31.29
CA ALA A 46 26.82 -1.38 32.21
C ALA A 46 25.66 -0.49 31.75
N TYR A 47 24.45 -1.05 31.69
CA TYR A 47 23.23 -0.32 31.35
C TYR A 47 22.35 -0.19 32.57
N SER A 48 21.79 1.00 32.77
CA SER A 48 20.78 1.19 33.81
C SER A 48 19.48 1.66 33.19
N THR A 49 18.38 1.00 33.49
CA THR A 49 17.04 1.57 33.34
C THR A 49 16.60 2.12 34.67
N ARG A 50 16.07 3.34 34.68
CA ARG A 50 15.61 3.98 35.90
C ARG A 50 14.18 3.53 36.22
N TRP A 51 13.99 2.95 37.40
CA TRP A 51 12.68 2.71 37.98
C TRP A 51 12.51 3.70 39.16
N VAL A 52 11.34 4.35 39.25
CA VAL A 52 11.02 5.23 40.40
C VAL A 52 10.01 4.48 41.25
N PRO A 53 10.40 4.05 42.46
CA PRO A 53 9.48 3.35 43.34
C PRO A 53 8.52 4.32 44.02
N GLY A 54 7.23 3.96 44.14
CA GLY A 54 6.33 4.55 45.11
C GLY A 54 6.61 3.94 46.48
N GLU A 55 6.64 4.80 47.52
CA GLU A 55 6.80 4.46 48.92
C GLU A 55 8.00 3.56 49.31
N GLY A 56 9.13 4.20 49.60
CA GLY A 56 10.19 3.63 50.42
C GLY A 56 11.09 2.55 49.82
N ARG A 57 11.12 2.40 48.49
CA ARG A 57 11.92 1.39 47.80
C ARG A 57 12.97 2.01 46.89
N SER A 58 14.22 1.62 47.05
CA SER A 58 15.32 1.91 46.11
C SER A 58 15.68 0.64 45.37
N ALA A 59 15.99 0.77 44.07
CA ALA A 59 16.46 -0.38 43.28
C ALA A 59 17.77 -0.02 42.56
N GLU A 60 18.75 -0.89 42.69
CA GLU A 60 19.99 -0.87 41.90
C GLU A 60 19.87 -1.90 40.79
N VAL A 61 20.16 -1.47 39.57
CA VAL A 61 20.08 -2.35 38.40
C VAL A 61 21.48 -2.60 37.87
N THR A 62 21.95 -3.84 37.94
CA THR A 62 23.24 -4.24 37.40
C THR A 62 23.02 -5.19 36.23
N ALA A 63 23.54 -4.84 35.08
CA ALA A 63 23.50 -5.72 33.91
C ALA A 63 24.83 -6.42 33.74
N ALA A 64 24.86 -7.76 33.80
CA ALA A 64 26.03 -8.57 33.46
C ALA A 64 25.86 -9.15 32.05
N ALA A 65 26.86 -8.93 31.17
CA ALA A 65 26.90 -9.55 29.88
C ALA A 65 27.62 -10.89 29.96
N GLY A 66 26.87 -12.00 29.85
CA GLY A 66 27.44 -13.36 29.71
C GLY A 66 27.46 -13.77 28.22
N GLU A 67 28.36 -14.66 27.84
CA GLU A 67 28.40 -15.27 26.52
C GLU A 67 27.18 -16.19 26.33
N GLU A 68 26.42 -16.01 25.25
CA GLU A 68 25.39 -16.90 24.72
C GLU A 68 24.02 -17.06 25.48
N GLU A 69 23.75 -16.35 26.57
CA GLU A 69 22.42 -16.41 27.21
C GLU A 69 21.68 -15.06 27.15
N PRO A 70 20.33 -15.05 27.24
CA PRO A 70 19.56 -13.82 27.25
C PRO A 70 20.00 -12.91 28.39
N LEU A 71 20.05 -11.61 28.10
CA LEU A 71 20.48 -10.57 29.07
C LEU A 71 19.63 -10.67 30.33
N GLN A 72 20.26 -10.99 31.47
CA GLN A 72 19.61 -11.05 32.77
C GLN A 72 19.94 -9.76 33.52
N ILE A 73 18.90 -9.05 33.96
CA ILE A 73 19.01 -7.87 34.77
C ILE A 73 18.50 -8.23 36.16
N PHE A 74 19.36 -8.06 37.18
CA PHE A 74 18.99 -8.29 38.57
C PHE A 74 18.64 -6.97 39.25
N VAL A 75 17.54 -6.95 39.98
CA VAL A 75 17.09 -5.80 40.76
C VAL A 75 17.06 -6.21 42.22
N THR A 76 17.81 -5.52 43.05
CA THR A 76 17.77 -5.70 44.50
C THR A 76 16.94 -4.55 45.11
N THR A 77 15.90 -4.88 45.86
CA THR A 77 15.10 -3.89 46.57
C THR A 77 15.72 -3.63 47.95
N THR A 78 15.42 -2.47 48.55
CA THR A 78 15.90 -2.10 49.92
C THR A 78 15.38 -3.05 50.99
N ASP A 79 14.38 -3.85 50.71
CA ASP A 79 13.81 -4.85 51.63
C ASP A 79 14.54 -6.21 51.53
N GLY A 80 15.55 -6.34 50.64
CA GLY A 80 16.37 -7.54 50.48
C GLY A 80 15.81 -8.59 49.52
N ASP A 81 14.72 -8.29 48.84
CA ASP A 81 14.21 -9.17 47.76
C ASP A 81 14.97 -8.99 46.46
N GLU A 82 15.46 -10.08 45.88
CA GLU A 82 16.10 -10.10 44.59
C GLU A 82 15.06 -10.35 43.48
N GLY A 83 14.85 -9.40 42.61
CA GLY A 83 14.04 -9.54 41.40
C GLY A 83 14.90 -9.85 40.17
N LYS A 84 14.44 -10.76 39.33
CA LYS A 84 15.12 -11.13 38.08
C LYS A 84 14.32 -10.63 36.88
N PHE A 85 14.96 -9.85 36.00
CA PHE A 85 14.41 -9.50 34.71
C PHE A 85 14.81 -10.57 33.69
N VAL A 86 13.82 -11.16 33.04
CA VAL A 86 14.02 -12.06 31.91
C VAL A 86 13.47 -11.36 30.68
N TRP A 87 14.34 -11.12 29.71
CA TRP A 87 13.93 -10.63 28.42
C TRP A 87 13.47 -11.79 27.57
N ASP A 88 12.17 -11.88 27.33
CA ASP A 88 11.58 -12.84 26.41
C ASP A 88 11.21 -12.11 25.12
N TYR A 89 11.79 -12.56 23.99
CA TYR A 89 11.49 -12.02 22.67
C TYR A 89 10.95 -13.17 21.79
N GLN A 90 9.82 -12.90 21.14
CA GLN A 90 9.31 -13.84 20.17
C GLN A 90 10.28 -13.91 18.99
N ASN A 91 10.81 -15.13 18.75
CA ASN A 91 11.71 -15.55 17.65
C ASN A 91 13.22 -15.53 17.86
N GLY A 92 13.71 -15.41 19.05
CA GLY A 92 15.00 -15.99 19.54
C GLY A 92 16.32 -15.64 18.84
N SER A 93 16.38 -14.96 17.72
CA SER A 93 17.64 -14.52 17.11
C SER A 93 17.50 -13.22 16.34
N PHE A 94 18.50 -12.34 16.45
CA PHE A 94 18.58 -11.12 15.64
C PHE A 94 18.84 -11.39 14.15
N ASP A 95 19.26 -12.60 13.78
CA ASP A 95 19.56 -12.97 12.38
C ASP A 95 18.33 -13.25 11.51
N GLY A 96 17.12 -13.03 12.01
CA GLY A 96 15.87 -13.20 11.27
C GLY A 96 14.92 -12.03 11.37
N LEU A 97 15.34 -10.91 11.95
CA LEU A 97 14.49 -9.73 12.11
C LEU A 97 14.53 -8.86 10.86
N SER A 98 13.35 -8.53 10.36
CA SER A 98 13.15 -7.65 9.21
C SER A 98 13.11 -6.18 9.65
N SER A 99 13.66 -5.28 8.86
CA SER A 99 13.53 -3.82 9.07
C SER A 99 12.13 -3.30 8.76
N GLU A 100 11.21 -4.16 8.31
CA GLU A 100 9.83 -3.79 7.96
C GLU A 100 8.81 -4.26 8.99
N GLU A 101 9.25 -4.97 10.03
CA GLU A 101 8.36 -5.51 11.06
C GLU A 101 8.54 -4.81 12.40
N THR A 102 7.44 -4.65 13.12
CA THR A 102 7.43 -4.12 14.49
C THR A 102 7.39 -5.27 15.47
N TYR A 103 8.34 -5.32 16.38
CA TYR A 103 8.46 -6.37 17.39
C TYR A 103 7.98 -5.88 18.75
N THR A 104 7.30 -6.75 19.49
CA THR A 104 6.87 -6.46 20.86
C THR A 104 7.89 -7.03 21.82
N LEU A 105 8.52 -6.16 22.59
CA LEU A 105 9.41 -6.56 23.69
C LEU A 105 8.60 -6.56 24.99
N THR A 106 8.47 -7.73 25.60
CA THR A 106 7.78 -7.87 26.89
C THR A 106 8.82 -8.15 27.98
N HIS A 107 8.84 -7.35 29.02
CA HIS A 107 9.61 -7.64 30.20
C HIS A 107 8.70 -7.91 31.41
N THR A 108 9.02 -8.96 32.14
CA THR A 108 8.26 -9.39 33.30
C THR A 108 9.16 -9.32 34.52
N ILE A 109 8.74 -8.61 35.54
CA ILE A 109 9.40 -8.61 36.84
C ILE A 109 8.73 -9.69 37.68
N SER A 110 9.48 -10.62 38.19
CA SER A 110 8.98 -11.67 39.06
C SER A 110 9.91 -11.90 40.25
N ASN A 111 9.32 -12.31 41.34
CA ASN A 111 10.04 -12.83 42.52
C ASN A 111 9.62 -14.28 42.77
N ASP A 112 10.08 -14.88 43.87
CA ASP A 112 9.76 -16.26 44.26
C ASP A 112 8.25 -16.50 44.53
N GLU A 113 7.45 -15.45 44.67
CA GLU A 113 6.00 -15.50 44.90
C GLU A 113 5.20 -15.32 43.57
N GLY A 114 5.82 -14.91 42.46
CA GLY A 114 5.20 -14.78 41.15
C GLY A 114 5.56 -13.49 40.39
N VAL A 115 4.79 -13.21 39.35
CA VAL A 115 4.97 -12.02 38.50
C VAL A 115 4.50 -10.76 39.21
N LEU A 116 5.39 -9.79 39.42
CA LEU A 116 5.10 -8.53 40.07
C LEU A 116 4.62 -7.44 39.10
N ASP A 117 5.21 -7.38 37.90
CA ASP A 117 4.85 -6.41 36.88
C ASP A 117 5.22 -6.95 35.48
N THR A 118 4.47 -6.53 34.45
CA THR A 118 4.77 -6.83 33.06
C THR A 118 4.63 -5.56 32.24
N LYS A 119 5.68 -5.17 31.53
CA LYS A 119 5.67 -4.03 30.60
C LYS A 119 6.01 -4.47 29.18
N THR A 120 5.32 -3.89 28.23
CA THR A 120 5.55 -4.14 26.81
C THR A 120 6.02 -2.87 26.14
N ALA A 121 7.04 -2.98 25.31
CA ALA A 121 7.52 -1.91 24.43
C ALA A 121 7.53 -2.41 22.98
N LEU A 122 7.10 -1.55 22.06
CA LEU A 122 7.21 -1.82 20.63
C LEU A 122 8.61 -1.40 20.16
N VAL A 123 9.29 -2.29 19.45
CA VAL A 123 10.63 -2.04 18.91
C VAL A 123 10.55 -2.11 17.39
N GLU A 124 10.92 -1.02 16.72
CA GLU A 124 10.99 -0.92 15.27
C GLU A 124 12.46 -1.02 14.83
N ILE A 125 12.76 -1.89 13.85
CA ILE A 125 14.13 -2.04 13.34
C ILE A 125 14.33 -1.03 12.22
N LEU A 126 15.35 -0.18 12.35
CA LEU A 126 15.66 0.88 11.39
C LEU A 126 16.31 0.32 10.12
N PRO A 127 16.00 0.88 8.94
CA PRO A 127 16.53 0.41 7.65
C PRO A 127 18.05 0.62 7.49
N GLU A 128 18.65 -0.19 6.63
CA GLU A 128 20.10 -0.38 6.40
C GLU A 128 21.04 0.85 6.37
N PRO A 129 20.71 2.03 5.87
CA PRO A 129 21.68 3.14 5.86
C PRO A 129 22.11 3.62 7.25
N MET A 130 21.29 3.42 8.27
CA MET A 130 21.71 3.71 9.65
C MET A 130 22.63 2.64 10.24
N PHE A 131 22.51 1.37 9.81
CA PHE A 131 23.40 0.30 10.25
C PHE A 131 24.86 0.51 9.81
N ALA A 132 25.11 1.12 8.66
CA ALA A 132 26.45 1.42 8.18
C ALA A 132 27.16 2.46 9.07
N VAL A 133 26.45 3.48 9.54
CA VAL A 133 27.00 4.49 10.47
C VAL A 133 27.30 3.86 11.84
N PHE A 134 26.36 3.03 12.33
CA PHE A 134 26.55 2.34 13.62
C PHE A 134 27.58 1.21 13.55
N GLY A 135 27.69 0.53 12.40
CA GLY A 135 28.75 -0.45 12.16
C GLY A 135 30.15 0.16 12.21
N LEU A 136 30.34 1.38 11.72
CA LEU A 136 31.60 2.13 11.79
C LEU A 136 31.94 2.57 13.22
N ILE A 137 30.95 2.98 14.01
CA ILE A 137 31.13 3.30 15.43
C ILE A 137 31.54 2.04 16.22
N LEU A 138 30.90 0.91 15.93
CA LEU A 138 31.20 -0.36 16.56
C LEU A 138 32.62 -0.89 16.18
N LEU A 139 33.03 -0.72 14.92
CA LEU A 139 34.37 -1.03 14.46
C LEU A 139 35.43 -0.17 15.17
N GLY A 140 35.12 1.11 15.39
CA GLY A 140 35.95 2.02 16.15
C GLY A 140 36.14 1.59 17.62
N LEU A 141 35.12 1.07 18.24
CA LEU A 141 35.16 0.54 19.62
C LEU A 141 35.94 -0.78 19.72
N LEU A 142 35.96 -1.60 18.65
CA LEU A 142 36.70 -2.88 18.61
C LEU A 142 38.20 -2.73 18.35
N PHE A 143 38.69 -1.63 17.76
CA PHE A 143 40.07 -1.43 17.36
C PHE A 143 40.94 -0.57 18.31
N GLY A 144 40.40 -0.21 19.48
CA GLY A 144 41.16 0.42 20.55
C GLY A 144 41.10 1.96 20.59
N ARG A 145 41.19 2.51 21.80
CA ARG A 145 40.87 3.90 22.16
C ARG A 145 41.52 5.00 21.30
N ARG A 146 42.69 4.81 20.71
CA ARG A 146 43.34 5.86 19.89
C ARG A 146 42.79 5.92 18.45
N LYS A 147 42.30 4.81 17.91
CA LYS A 147 41.67 4.75 16.57
C LYS A 147 40.17 5.01 16.63
N ALA A 148 39.55 4.67 17.76
CA ALA A 148 38.14 4.98 18.01
C ALA A 148 37.88 6.50 18.11
N ALA A 149 38.76 7.25 18.75
CA ALA A 149 38.65 8.69 18.85
C ALA A 149 38.79 9.39 17.46
N ALA A 150 39.66 8.89 16.58
CA ALA A 150 39.79 9.45 15.24
C ALA A 150 38.60 9.11 14.33
N CYS A 151 38.04 7.91 14.46
CA CYS A 151 36.80 7.54 13.76
C CYS A 151 35.56 8.28 14.32
N PHE A 152 35.51 8.47 15.62
CA PHE A 152 34.42 9.20 16.27
C PHE A 152 34.42 10.68 15.86
N VAL A 153 35.59 11.33 15.84
CA VAL A 153 35.75 12.71 15.37
C VAL A 153 35.43 12.83 13.87
N LEU A 154 35.82 11.87 13.05
CA LEU A 154 35.49 11.88 11.63
C LEU A 154 34.00 11.60 11.36
N THR A 155 33.38 10.74 12.18
CA THR A 155 31.94 10.44 12.06
C THR A 155 31.10 11.59 12.60
N CYS A 156 31.52 12.26 13.66
CA CYS A 156 30.86 13.47 14.16
C CYS A 156 31.05 14.65 13.20
N VAL A 157 32.18 14.78 12.51
CA VAL A 157 32.38 15.81 11.47
C VAL A 157 31.55 15.53 10.21
N LEU A 158 31.29 14.25 9.86
CA LEU A 158 30.44 13.87 8.74
C LEU A 158 28.91 13.88 9.10
N ALA A 159 28.57 13.65 10.37
CA ALA A 159 27.20 13.76 10.86
C ALA A 159 26.82 15.20 11.28
N GLY A 160 27.80 16.01 11.67
CA GLY A 160 27.62 17.39 12.08
C GLY A 160 27.15 18.35 10.97
N SER A 161 27.01 17.88 9.73
CA SER A 161 26.43 18.64 8.63
C SER A 161 24.92 18.37 8.43
N LEU A 162 24.25 17.62 9.33
CA LEU A 162 22.86 17.21 9.20
C LEU A 162 22.00 17.40 10.47
N LEU A 163 22.59 17.91 11.55
CA LEU A 163 21.82 18.23 12.78
C LEU A 163 21.82 19.75 12.93
N ALA A 164 20.64 20.35 13.07
CA ALA A 164 20.52 21.68 13.62
C ALA A 164 21.25 21.69 14.98
N GLU A 165 22.14 22.66 15.23
CA GLU A 165 22.79 22.78 16.51
C GLU A 165 21.69 22.99 17.56
N ASP A 166 21.66 22.16 18.61
CA ASP A 166 20.83 22.41 19.78
C ASP A 166 21.24 23.75 20.36
N ILE A 167 20.38 24.76 20.19
CA ILE A 167 20.68 26.12 20.68
C ILE A 167 20.48 26.22 22.18
N VAL A 168 19.91 25.21 22.84
CA VAL A 168 19.75 25.18 24.32
C VAL A 168 20.58 24.05 24.90
N SER A 169 21.40 24.38 25.91
CA SER A 169 22.16 23.41 26.68
C SER A 169 22.12 23.77 28.17
N ASP A 170 22.67 22.85 28.98
CA ASP A 170 22.92 23.07 30.43
C ASP A 170 21.69 23.56 31.22
N VAL A 171 20.49 23.01 30.93
CA VAL A 171 19.29 23.35 31.68
C VAL A 171 19.36 22.73 33.07
N ASN A 172 19.49 23.55 34.11
CA ASN A 172 19.50 23.16 35.50
C ASN A 172 18.44 23.87 36.30
N ILE A 173 17.75 23.13 37.17
CA ILE A 173 16.75 23.71 38.06
C ILE A 173 17.14 23.51 39.50
N SER A 174 16.78 24.49 40.33
CA SER A 174 16.97 24.43 41.77
C SER A 174 15.83 25.09 42.52
N SER A 175 15.33 24.44 43.56
CA SER A 175 14.34 25.06 44.47
C SER A 175 15.05 26.01 45.43
N ARG A 176 14.45 27.16 45.72
CA ARG A 176 14.99 28.11 46.70
C ARG A 176 14.75 27.60 48.12
N TRP A 177 15.79 27.68 48.92
CA TRP A 177 15.71 27.30 50.33
C TRP A 177 15.75 28.53 51.29
N PRO A 178 14.89 28.64 52.32
CA PRO A 178 13.73 27.75 52.57
C PRO A 178 12.74 27.79 51.42
N TRP A 179 11.94 26.71 51.25
CA TRP A 179 11.01 26.61 50.12
C TRP A 179 9.99 27.77 50.08
N GLU A 180 10.14 28.63 49.09
CA GLU A 180 9.29 29.82 48.89
C GLU A 180 8.25 29.61 47.79
N GLY A 181 8.17 28.40 47.23
CA GLY A 181 7.36 28.10 46.06
C GLY A 181 7.99 28.55 44.74
N LYS A 182 9.29 28.79 44.71
CA LYS A 182 10.03 29.31 43.56
C LYS A 182 11.13 28.38 43.13
N VAL A 183 11.28 28.24 41.81
CA VAL A 183 12.31 27.42 41.18
C VAL A 183 13.16 28.31 40.28
N ASP A 184 14.47 28.32 40.47
CA ASP A 184 15.42 28.95 39.56
C ASP A 184 15.77 27.98 38.46
N ILE A 185 15.70 28.45 37.20
CA ILE A 185 15.98 27.70 35.99
C ILE A 185 17.19 28.38 35.32
N ASP A 186 18.33 27.73 35.39
CA ASP A 186 19.55 28.14 34.67
C ASP A 186 19.62 27.42 33.31
N TYR A 187 19.92 28.15 32.25
CA TYR A 187 20.02 27.57 30.91
C TYR A 187 21.03 28.34 30.06
N THR A 188 21.61 27.65 29.09
CA THR A 188 22.58 28.23 28.14
C THR A 188 21.99 28.23 26.73
N ILE A 189 22.04 29.38 26.09
CA ILE A 189 21.72 29.52 24.66
C ILE A 189 23.02 29.58 23.89
N GLY A 190 23.18 28.69 22.91
CA GLY A 190 24.27 28.66 21.92
C GLY A 190 23.99 29.58 20.72
N GLY A 191 24.95 29.67 19.80
CA GLY A 191 24.79 30.42 18.56
C GLY A 191 25.39 31.82 18.59
N LYS A 192 24.79 32.80 17.90
CA LYS A 192 25.29 34.17 17.79
C LYS A 192 24.86 35.03 19.00
N THR A 193 25.75 35.84 19.58
CA THR A 193 25.52 36.65 20.78
C THR A 193 24.67 37.91 20.53
N ASP A 194 24.51 38.32 19.30
CA ASP A 194 23.83 39.54 18.86
C ASP A 194 22.50 39.26 18.12
N VAL A 195 22.07 37.99 18.10
CA VAL A 195 20.80 37.57 17.47
C VAL A 195 19.83 37.12 18.56
N PRO A 196 18.70 37.83 18.76
CA PRO A 196 17.71 37.47 19.77
C PRO A 196 17.16 36.06 19.53
N CYS A 197 16.83 35.37 20.61
CA CYS A 197 16.17 34.08 20.59
C CYS A 197 14.83 34.14 21.32
N ASN A 198 13.78 33.60 20.70
CA ASN A 198 12.53 33.34 21.39
C ASN A 198 12.74 32.14 22.32
N VAL A 199 12.26 32.23 23.54
CA VAL A 199 12.39 31.14 24.54
C VAL A 199 11.03 30.84 25.16
N ALA A 200 10.78 29.54 25.40
CA ALA A 200 9.60 29.06 26.10
C ALA A 200 9.98 28.01 27.13
N PHE A 201 9.24 27.96 28.24
CA PHE A 201 9.55 27.08 29.36
C PHE A 201 8.37 26.16 29.64
N PHE A 202 8.65 24.86 29.76
CA PHE A 202 7.65 23.83 30.01
C PHE A 202 8.06 22.99 31.20
N GLY A 203 7.09 22.62 32.01
CA GLY A 203 7.27 21.76 33.16
C GLY A 203 6.60 20.40 32.99
N ARG A 204 7.15 19.38 33.64
CA ARG A 204 6.57 18.04 33.67
C ARG A 204 6.88 17.34 34.98
N GLY A 205 5.83 16.85 35.66
CA GLY A 205 5.94 15.89 36.78
C GLY A 205 5.94 14.42 36.29
N ASP A 206 5.97 13.50 37.26
CA ASP A 206 6.18 12.03 36.99
C ASP A 206 5.17 11.39 36.08
N LYS A 207 3.91 11.80 36.12
CA LYS A 207 2.79 11.18 35.41
C LYS A 207 1.98 12.14 34.56
N ASP A 208 2.35 13.42 34.56
CA ASP A 208 1.54 14.47 33.96
C ASP A 208 1.99 14.78 32.54
N LYS A 209 1.06 15.35 31.76
CA LYS A 209 1.39 15.96 30.48
C LYS A 209 2.23 17.22 30.71
N GLU A 210 3.10 17.52 29.75
CA GLU A 210 3.85 18.76 29.68
C GLU A 210 2.89 19.96 29.73
N PHE A 211 3.24 21.00 30.48
CA PHE A 211 2.49 22.25 30.58
C PHE A 211 3.44 23.46 30.56
N ALA A 212 2.97 24.58 30.01
CA ALA A 212 3.75 25.79 29.93
C ALA A 212 3.89 26.43 31.32
N LEU A 213 5.10 26.88 31.67
CA LEU A 213 5.35 27.69 32.87
C LEU A 213 4.98 29.15 32.56
N THR A 214 4.09 29.75 33.34
CA THR A 214 3.51 31.07 33.02
C THR A 214 3.93 32.16 33.93
N THR A 215 4.13 31.89 35.22
CA THR A 215 4.53 32.91 36.22
C THR A 215 6.04 32.96 36.34
N LEU A 216 6.68 33.64 35.40
CA LEU A 216 8.13 33.73 35.22
C LEU A 216 8.65 35.15 35.55
N THR A 217 9.89 35.26 36.10
CA THR A 217 10.61 36.51 36.29
C THR A 217 12.10 36.31 36.00
N GLY A 218 12.77 37.27 35.37
CA GLY A 218 14.18 37.17 35.01
C GLY A 218 14.40 37.01 33.52
N ASP A 219 15.54 36.43 33.12
CA ASP A 219 15.96 36.36 31.73
C ASP A 219 15.05 35.41 30.91
N GLY A 220 14.47 35.93 29.84
CA GLY A 220 13.55 35.19 28.99
C GLY A 220 12.10 35.08 29.53
N ALA A 221 11.79 35.69 30.68
CA ALA A 221 10.42 35.69 31.23
C ALA A 221 9.38 36.31 30.28
N GLU A 222 9.80 37.29 29.47
CA GLU A 222 8.98 37.93 28.43
C GLU A 222 9.01 37.19 27.07
N GLY A 223 9.56 35.98 27.05
CA GLY A 223 9.60 35.10 25.88
C GLY A 223 10.81 35.33 24.95
N THR A 224 11.75 36.23 25.28
CA THR A 224 12.94 36.51 24.46
C THR A 224 14.20 36.70 25.29
N VAL A 225 15.36 36.35 24.70
CA VAL A 225 16.71 36.66 25.22
C VAL A 225 17.56 37.30 24.11
N PRO A 226 18.61 38.09 24.44
CA PRO A 226 19.37 38.89 23.45
C PRO A 226 20.21 38.06 22.47
N GLY A 227 20.50 36.82 22.76
CA GLY A 227 21.33 35.93 21.90
C GLY A 227 22.01 34.85 22.72
N ALA A 228 23.14 34.33 22.24
CA ALA A 228 23.91 33.31 22.94
C ALA A 228 24.44 33.83 24.27
N GLY A 229 24.30 33.01 25.30
CA GLY A 229 24.70 33.39 26.69
C GLY A 229 24.13 32.41 27.71
N ASN A 230 24.50 32.70 28.98
CA ASN A 230 23.98 31.98 30.13
C ASN A 230 22.90 32.83 30.78
N TYR A 231 21.76 32.24 31.05
CA TYR A 231 20.57 32.93 31.52
C TYR A 231 19.95 32.26 32.75
N ARG A 232 19.22 33.05 33.53
CA ARG A 232 18.44 32.56 34.66
C ARG A 232 17.04 33.14 34.63
N VAL A 233 16.04 32.29 34.67
CA VAL A 233 14.66 32.67 34.92
C VAL A 233 14.18 32.00 36.20
N THR A 234 13.34 32.69 36.96
CA THR A 234 12.72 32.17 38.16
C THR A 234 11.25 31.94 37.91
N TRP A 235 10.82 30.70 38.14
CA TRP A 235 9.42 30.29 38.04
C TRP A 235 8.77 30.32 39.45
N ASP A 236 7.59 30.96 39.59
CA ASP A 236 6.76 30.88 40.78
C ASP A 236 5.83 29.66 40.67
N ALA A 237 6.37 28.51 41.08
CA ALA A 237 5.67 27.23 40.99
C ALA A 237 4.35 27.24 41.84
N LYS A 238 4.35 27.93 42.95
CA LYS A 238 3.18 28.01 43.82
C LYS A 238 2.05 28.85 43.22
N ALA A 239 2.37 29.83 42.38
CA ALA A 239 1.37 30.59 41.64
C ALA A 239 0.71 29.78 40.53
N ASP A 240 1.48 28.98 39.79
CA ASP A 240 0.97 28.19 38.66
C ASP A 240 0.31 26.88 39.12
N ILE A 241 0.83 26.21 40.15
CA ILE A 241 0.39 24.92 40.69
C ILE A 241 0.27 24.90 42.19
N PRO A 242 -0.69 25.63 42.80
CA PRO A 242 -0.72 25.94 44.22
C PRO A 242 -0.94 24.74 45.18
N GLU A 243 -1.50 23.63 44.68
CA GLU A 243 -1.88 22.49 45.53
C GLU A 243 -1.24 21.16 45.06
N VAL A 244 -0.30 21.20 44.09
CA VAL A 244 0.31 19.99 43.51
C VAL A 244 1.72 19.80 44.04
N SER A 245 2.02 18.59 44.46
CA SER A 245 3.34 18.11 44.90
C SER A 245 3.85 17.09 43.88
N TYR A 246 5.11 17.22 43.48
CA TYR A 246 5.77 16.32 42.53
C TYR A 246 7.03 15.73 43.21
N GLU A 247 7.18 14.43 43.18
CA GLU A 247 8.38 13.73 43.66
C GLU A 247 9.57 13.91 42.69
N ALA A 248 9.28 14.00 41.41
CA ALA A 248 10.25 14.25 40.35
C ALA A 248 9.70 15.26 39.35
N PHE A 249 10.23 16.46 39.34
CA PHE A 249 9.86 17.53 38.41
C PHE A 249 11.05 17.90 37.54
N LYS A 250 10.81 18.18 36.29
CA LYS A 250 11.81 18.63 35.34
C LYS A 250 11.26 19.75 34.45
N VAL A 251 12.13 20.58 33.95
CA VAL A 251 11.81 21.70 33.06
C VAL A 251 12.50 21.48 31.72
N LYS A 252 11.78 21.79 30.68
CA LYS A 252 12.30 21.90 29.32
C LYS A 252 12.33 23.38 28.94
N VAL A 253 13.45 23.81 28.36
CA VAL A 253 13.58 25.11 27.73
C VAL A 253 13.64 24.87 26.20
N GLN A 254 12.73 25.51 25.48
CA GLN A 254 12.78 25.58 24.02
C GLN A 254 13.28 26.95 23.62
N ALA A 255 14.18 27.02 22.66
CA ALA A 255 14.61 28.30 22.11
C ALA A 255 14.69 28.21 20.60
N GLU A 256 14.31 29.32 19.94
CA GLU A 256 14.35 29.47 18.49
C GLU A 256 15.05 30.79 18.17
N SER A 257 16.12 30.74 17.38
CA SER A 257 16.83 31.93 16.92
C SER A 257 15.92 32.73 16.01
N THR A 258 15.85 34.06 16.22
CA THR A 258 15.14 34.97 15.32
C THR A 258 15.96 35.29 14.05
N ALA A 259 17.22 34.84 13.97
CA ALA A 259 17.99 34.91 12.74
C ALA A 259 17.44 33.94 11.71
N GLN A 260 17.44 34.36 10.47
CA GLN A 260 17.22 33.46 9.36
C GLN A 260 18.33 32.39 9.36
N ALA A 261 17.93 31.13 9.26
CA ALA A 261 18.89 30.02 9.20
C ALA A 261 19.77 30.14 7.95
N ASP A 262 21.03 29.71 8.05
CA ASP A 262 21.95 29.68 6.91
C ASP A 262 21.37 28.81 5.78
N ASN A 263 21.70 29.16 4.54
CA ASN A 263 21.21 28.51 3.32
C ASN A 263 19.69 28.52 3.14
N THR A 264 18.96 29.48 3.73
CA THR A 264 17.51 29.60 3.57
C THR A 264 17.10 30.81 2.77
N VAL A 265 16.00 30.67 2.02
CA VAL A 265 15.25 31.73 1.36
C VAL A 265 13.80 31.62 1.81
N ASP A 266 13.29 32.62 2.52
CA ASP A 266 11.92 32.65 2.96
C ASP A 266 11.09 33.52 2.05
N VAL A 267 9.98 33.00 1.55
CA VAL A 267 9.02 33.69 0.68
C VAL A 267 7.67 33.72 1.39
N VAL A 268 7.19 34.91 1.68
CA VAL A 268 5.92 35.13 2.36
C VAL A 268 4.97 35.90 1.44
N TYR A 269 3.84 35.31 1.12
CA TYR A 269 2.77 35.90 0.33
C TYR A 269 1.74 36.58 1.25
N ASP A 270 1.38 37.81 0.93
CA ASP A 270 0.38 38.60 1.65
C ASP A 270 -0.52 39.33 0.63
N GLY A 271 -1.55 38.63 0.18
CA GLY A 271 -2.50 39.15 -0.82
C GLY A 271 -1.85 39.45 -2.16
N ASP A 272 -1.79 40.75 -2.53
CA ASP A 272 -1.27 41.21 -3.82
C ASP A 272 0.25 41.43 -3.79
N THR A 273 0.92 41.10 -2.72
CA THR A 273 2.38 41.33 -2.54
C THR A 273 3.06 40.04 -2.02
N ALA A 274 4.35 39.95 -2.25
CA ALA A 274 5.21 38.98 -1.64
C ALA A 274 6.49 39.61 -1.11
N THR A 275 7.06 39.01 -0.09
CA THR A 275 8.37 39.37 0.44
C THR A 275 9.32 38.20 0.34
N VAL A 276 10.58 38.49 0.00
CA VAL A 276 11.64 37.46 -0.07
C VAL A 276 12.78 37.90 0.85
N SER A 277 13.12 37.01 1.78
CA SER A 277 14.28 37.13 2.65
C SER A 277 15.33 36.12 2.28
N ILE A 278 16.55 36.52 1.98
CA ILE A 278 17.66 35.66 1.59
C ILE A 278 18.68 35.66 2.73
N ALA A 279 19.07 34.51 3.23
CA ALA A 279 20.09 34.39 4.27
C ALA A 279 21.41 35.03 3.82
N GLU A 280 22.10 35.68 4.76
CA GLU A 280 23.30 36.50 4.48
C GLU A 280 24.40 35.72 3.73
N ASN A 281 24.57 34.43 4.11
CA ASN A 281 25.60 33.56 3.54
C ASN A 281 25.35 33.12 2.11
N ILE A 282 24.17 33.35 1.52
CA ILE A 282 23.78 32.97 0.16
C ILE A 282 23.32 34.09 -0.74
N THR A 283 23.48 35.35 -0.30
CA THR A 283 23.07 36.54 -1.12
C THR A 283 23.74 36.62 -2.49
N ASP A 284 24.96 36.09 -2.65
CA ASP A 284 25.68 35.99 -3.92
C ASP A 284 25.24 34.82 -4.79
N TYR A 285 24.40 33.90 -4.24
CA TYR A 285 24.00 32.66 -4.89
C TYR A 285 22.52 32.58 -5.26
N VAL A 286 21.70 33.50 -4.78
CA VAL A 286 20.28 33.58 -5.13
C VAL A 286 19.91 35.00 -5.50
N THR A 287 19.26 35.17 -6.65
CA THR A 287 18.68 36.43 -7.08
C THR A 287 17.16 36.32 -7.05
N ALA A 288 16.49 37.30 -6.45
CA ALA A 288 15.03 37.40 -6.40
C ALA A 288 14.54 38.54 -7.28
N THR A 289 13.49 38.29 -8.05
CA THR A 289 12.69 39.31 -8.74
C THR A 289 11.26 39.19 -8.24
N ILE A 290 10.66 40.30 -7.82
CA ILE A 290 9.32 40.33 -7.23
C ILE A 290 8.51 41.38 -8.01
N GLU A 291 7.36 40.98 -8.57
CA GLU A 291 6.40 41.84 -9.24
C GLU A 291 5.00 41.60 -8.61
N GLY A 292 4.67 42.41 -7.59
CA GLY A 292 3.48 42.17 -6.79
C GLY A 292 3.59 40.88 -5.99
N ALA A 293 2.74 39.88 -6.28
CA ALA A 293 2.82 38.55 -5.70
C ALA A 293 3.45 37.51 -6.67
N ASP A 294 4.01 37.94 -7.81
CA ASP A 294 4.79 37.05 -8.66
C ASP A 294 6.26 37.07 -8.20
N VAL A 295 6.76 35.92 -7.76
CA VAL A 295 8.12 35.73 -7.26
C VAL A 295 8.91 34.84 -8.20
N SER A 296 10.04 35.33 -8.66
CA SER A 296 11.00 34.57 -9.49
C SER A 296 12.35 34.51 -8.80
N LEU A 297 12.82 33.32 -8.50
CA LEU A 297 14.11 33.04 -7.87
C LEU A 297 15.06 32.36 -8.86
N VAL A 298 16.27 32.87 -8.93
CA VAL A 298 17.34 32.29 -9.76
C VAL A 298 18.45 31.80 -8.85
N GLN A 299 18.64 30.49 -8.79
CA GLN A 299 19.80 29.87 -8.16
C GLN A 299 21.00 29.96 -9.10
N SER A 300 22.08 30.57 -8.65
CA SER A 300 23.31 30.72 -9.42
C SER A 300 23.89 29.37 -9.85
N ALA A 301 24.47 29.32 -11.06
CA ALA A 301 25.20 28.15 -11.54
C ALA A 301 26.43 27.78 -10.68
N ASN A 302 26.88 28.68 -9.79
CA ASN A 302 27.99 28.47 -8.86
C ASN A 302 27.56 27.71 -7.59
N VAL A 303 26.26 27.47 -7.37
CA VAL A 303 25.79 26.65 -6.25
C VAL A 303 26.23 25.21 -6.45
N SER A 304 26.94 24.66 -5.48
CA SER A 304 27.48 23.28 -5.50
C SER A 304 27.75 22.81 -4.08
N ALA A 305 28.00 21.51 -3.91
CA ALA A 305 28.40 20.94 -2.63
C ALA A 305 29.72 21.52 -2.08
N LYS A 306 30.54 22.19 -2.92
CA LYS A 306 31.81 22.81 -2.52
C LYS A 306 31.70 24.30 -2.20
N THR A 307 30.57 24.89 -2.45
CA THR A 307 30.28 26.30 -2.15
C THR A 307 29.32 26.37 -0.94
N VAL A 308 28.06 26.66 -1.17
CA VAL A 308 27.04 26.79 -0.10
C VAL A 308 26.20 25.52 0.09
N GLY A 309 26.35 24.53 -0.79
CA GLY A 309 25.53 23.30 -0.69
C GLY A 309 24.09 23.48 -1.13
N GLU A 310 23.20 22.68 -0.56
CA GLU A 310 21.77 22.70 -0.87
C GLU A 310 21.10 23.91 -0.20
N ILE A 311 20.28 24.63 -0.98
CA ILE A 311 19.53 25.79 -0.49
C ILE A 311 18.09 25.34 -0.23
N THR A 312 17.52 25.79 0.90
CA THR A 312 16.14 25.55 1.30
C THR A 312 15.30 26.79 1.06
N TYR A 313 14.19 26.63 0.37
CA TYR A 313 13.21 27.66 0.07
C TYR A 313 11.94 27.38 0.89
N ASN A 314 11.56 28.27 1.80
CA ASN A 314 10.37 28.15 2.63
C ASN A 314 9.29 29.12 2.11
N LEU A 315 8.16 28.59 1.71
CA LEU A 315 7.07 29.33 1.10
C LEU A 315 5.84 29.25 2.00
N THR A 316 5.28 30.41 2.33
CA THR A 316 4.10 30.52 3.21
C THR A 316 3.18 31.64 2.76
N GLY A 317 1.93 31.63 3.26
CA GLY A 317 0.96 32.72 3.06
C GLY A 317 0.05 32.51 1.87
N SER A 318 -0.57 33.56 1.36
CA SER A 318 -1.60 33.43 0.34
C SER A 318 -1.62 34.56 -0.67
N SER A 319 -1.97 34.24 -1.93
CA SER A 319 -2.27 35.23 -2.97
C SER A 319 -3.34 34.73 -3.93
N SER A 320 -4.27 35.63 -4.29
CA SER A 320 -5.30 35.36 -5.28
C SER A 320 -4.85 35.62 -6.73
N ASP A 321 -3.67 36.23 -6.92
CA ASP A 321 -3.00 36.39 -8.22
C ASP A 321 -1.47 36.46 -8.03
N GLY A 322 -0.89 35.33 -7.62
CA GLY A 322 0.53 35.18 -7.35
C GLY A 322 1.12 33.90 -7.94
N SER A 323 2.45 33.94 -8.08
CA SER A 323 3.19 32.81 -8.59
C SER A 323 4.56 32.63 -7.93
N PHE A 324 5.06 31.43 -7.89
CA PHE A 324 6.42 31.07 -7.53
C PHE A 324 7.12 30.40 -8.71
N THR A 325 8.20 30.99 -9.17
CA THR A 325 9.06 30.40 -10.19
C THR A 325 10.50 30.29 -9.66
N MET A 326 11.12 29.12 -9.85
CA MET A 326 12.50 28.88 -9.47
C MET A 326 13.30 28.27 -10.63
N THR A 327 14.41 28.87 -10.98
CA THR A 327 15.39 28.33 -11.94
C THR A 327 16.67 27.96 -11.22
N GLY A 328 17.36 26.93 -11.69
CA GLY A 328 18.62 26.51 -11.08
C GLY A 328 19.23 25.28 -11.73
N SER A 329 20.41 24.88 -11.24
CA SER A 329 21.17 23.74 -11.76
C SER A 329 21.74 22.83 -10.68
N PHE A 330 21.39 23.08 -9.42
CA PHE A 330 21.77 22.25 -8.27
C PHE A 330 20.52 21.83 -7.50
N LYS A 331 20.59 20.72 -6.81
CA LYS A 331 19.47 20.20 -5.97
C LYS A 331 19.04 21.25 -4.93
N ALA A 332 17.77 21.20 -4.58
CA ALA A 332 17.16 22.15 -3.64
C ALA A 332 16.11 21.47 -2.74
N THR A 333 15.83 22.11 -1.62
CA THR A 333 14.68 21.79 -0.78
C THR A 333 13.66 22.92 -0.87
N VAL A 334 12.38 22.60 -1.07
CA VAL A 334 11.27 23.55 -1.08
C VAL A 334 10.21 23.09 -0.07
N ASN A 335 10.04 23.86 0.97
CA ASN A 335 9.01 23.62 1.98
C ASN A 335 7.81 24.52 1.68
N ILE A 336 6.63 23.95 1.62
CA ILE A 336 5.36 24.67 1.50
C ILE A 336 4.55 24.46 2.77
N THR A 337 4.16 25.55 3.42
CA THR A 337 3.43 25.49 4.68
C THR A 337 2.31 26.53 4.68
N ASP A 338 1.08 26.07 4.73
CA ASP A 338 -0.11 26.94 4.67
C ASP A 338 -0.04 27.94 3.53
N LEU A 339 0.32 27.45 2.34
CA LEU A 339 0.54 28.21 1.11
C LEU A 339 -0.68 28.09 0.19
N ASP A 340 -1.31 29.23 -0.11
CA ASP A 340 -2.46 29.31 -1.03
C ASP A 340 -2.14 30.24 -2.20
N LEU A 341 -1.90 29.67 -3.38
CA LEU A 341 -1.57 30.41 -4.58
C LEU A 341 -2.56 30.14 -5.71
N THR A 342 -3.25 31.20 -6.12
CA THR A 342 -3.98 31.24 -7.39
C THR A 342 -3.23 32.14 -8.37
N SER A 343 -3.13 31.73 -9.64
CA SER A 343 -2.55 32.57 -10.69
C SER A 343 -3.58 32.80 -11.79
N THR A 344 -3.80 34.02 -12.16
CA THR A 344 -4.66 34.39 -13.30
C THR A 344 -3.89 34.42 -14.63
N LYS A 345 -2.55 34.28 -14.61
CA LYS A 345 -1.65 34.45 -15.78
C LYS A 345 -1.09 33.10 -16.27
N GLY A 346 -0.80 32.16 -15.39
CA GLY A 346 -0.12 30.91 -15.73
C GLY A 346 -0.14 29.88 -14.63
N SER A 347 0.98 29.20 -14.45
CA SER A 347 1.20 28.28 -13.32
C SER A 347 1.46 29.08 -12.04
N PRO A 348 0.79 28.79 -10.94
CA PRO A 348 1.12 29.39 -9.64
C PRO A 348 2.41 28.81 -9.03
N PHE A 349 2.89 27.64 -9.48
CA PHE A 349 4.10 27.01 -8.98
C PHE A 349 4.86 26.32 -10.10
N ASP A 350 6.09 26.81 -10.39
CA ASP A 350 6.90 26.33 -11.50
C ASP A 350 8.39 26.28 -11.13
N ILE A 351 8.95 25.07 -11.06
CA ILE A 351 10.37 24.84 -10.81
C ILE A 351 11.06 24.35 -12.08
N GLU A 352 11.76 25.25 -12.76
CA GLU A 352 12.58 25.04 -13.96
C GLU A 352 14.01 24.58 -13.60
N ASN A 353 14.12 23.62 -12.69
CA ASN A 353 15.38 23.03 -12.24
C ASN A 353 15.30 21.51 -12.45
N GLY A 354 16.12 20.99 -13.38
CA GLY A 354 16.17 19.57 -13.75
C GLY A 354 16.99 18.71 -12.77
N LYS A 355 16.98 19.01 -11.48
CA LYS A 355 17.65 18.25 -10.44
C LYS A 355 16.64 17.77 -9.39
N ARG A 356 17.12 16.99 -8.42
CA ARG A 356 16.32 16.59 -7.27
C ARG A 356 15.81 17.82 -6.51
N ILE A 357 14.51 17.87 -6.32
CA ILE A 357 13.82 18.84 -5.49
C ILE A 357 13.13 18.11 -4.34
N ALA A 358 13.67 18.23 -3.13
CA ALA A 358 12.95 17.75 -1.96
C ALA A 358 11.77 18.71 -1.68
N ILE A 359 10.55 18.18 -1.60
CA ILE A 359 9.35 18.98 -1.32
C ILE A 359 8.78 18.56 0.04
N GLY A 360 8.86 19.48 1.00
CA GLY A 360 8.21 19.36 2.29
C GLY A 360 6.80 19.96 2.24
N ILE A 361 5.78 19.19 2.60
CA ILE A 361 4.38 19.64 2.63
C ILE A 361 3.88 19.62 4.06
N GLU A 362 3.62 20.80 4.63
CA GLU A 362 3.03 20.95 5.95
C GLU A 362 1.80 21.87 5.90
N GLY A 363 0.91 21.75 6.86
CA GLY A 363 -0.34 22.53 6.91
C GLY A 363 -1.28 22.24 5.74
N THR A 364 -2.00 23.26 5.28
CA THR A 364 -2.96 23.17 4.16
C THR A 364 -2.56 24.08 3.04
N ASN A 365 -2.31 23.51 1.86
CA ASN A 365 -1.79 24.23 0.70
C ASN A 365 -2.74 24.08 -0.48
N THR A 366 -2.94 25.16 -1.26
CA THR A 366 -3.83 25.19 -2.43
C THR A 366 -3.14 25.84 -3.62
N PHE A 367 -3.27 25.21 -4.79
CA PHE A 367 -2.75 25.74 -6.04
C PHE A 367 -3.84 25.71 -7.11
N VAL A 368 -4.07 26.85 -7.75
CA VAL A 368 -5.05 27.00 -8.85
C VAL A 368 -4.43 27.78 -9.99
N ASP A 369 -4.38 27.22 -11.19
CA ASP A 369 -3.79 27.87 -12.35
C ASP A 369 -4.82 28.62 -13.21
N SER A 370 -4.30 29.43 -14.13
CA SER A 370 -5.09 30.17 -15.11
C SER A 370 -5.59 29.26 -16.25
N ALA A 371 -6.88 29.37 -16.59
CA ALA A 371 -7.41 28.72 -17.79
C ALA A 371 -6.91 29.34 -19.11
N SER A 372 -6.40 30.57 -19.09
CA SER A 372 -6.01 31.32 -20.29
C SER A 372 -4.52 31.29 -20.61
N GLY A 373 -3.67 30.85 -19.71
CA GLY A 373 -2.21 30.78 -19.89
C GLY A 373 -1.75 29.73 -20.90
N SER A 374 -0.44 29.61 -21.06
CA SER A 374 0.22 28.59 -21.90
C SER A 374 0.93 27.49 -21.08
N GLN A 375 0.75 27.49 -19.78
CA GLN A 375 1.38 26.54 -18.86
C GLN A 375 0.97 25.09 -19.16
N LYS A 376 1.88 24.16 -18.83
CA LYS A 376 1.67 22.72 -19.01
C LYS A 376 0.92 22.08 -17.84
N ALA A 377 1.01 22.68 -16.64
CA ALA A 377 0.32 22.22 -15.44
C ALA A 377 0.18 23.36 -14.42
N CYS A 378 -0.62 23.14 -13.40
CA CYS A 378 -0.76 24.03 -12.26
C CYS A 378 0.49 23.97 -11.36
N PHE A 379 0.94 22.77 -11.02
CA PHE A 379 2.14 22.55 -10.22
C PHE A 379 3.19 21.82 -11.09
N VAL A 380 4.29 22.50 -11.38
CA VAL A 380 5.32 22.03 -12.31
C VAL A 380 6.65 21.86 -11.60
N VAL A 381 7.29 20.71 -11.79
CA VAL A 381 8.70 20.48 -11.41
C VAL A 381 9.41 19.82 -12.57
N LYS A 382 10.32 20.53 -13.21
CA LYS A 382 11.06 20.03 -14.38
C LYS A 382 11.97 18.86 -14.06
N GLY A 383 12.54 18.82 -12.87
CA GLY A 383 13.36 17.72 -12.37
C GLY A 383 12.50 16.65 -11.68
N HIS A 384 13.05 16.08 -10.64
CA HIS A 384 12.44 14.97 -9.93
C HIS A 384 12.11 15.36 -8.48
N PRO A 385 10.82 15.55 -8.15
CA PRO A 385 10.38 15.85 -6.81
C PRO A 385 10.38 14.62 -5.89
N GLU A 386 10.96 14.78 -4.71
CA GLU A 386 10.89 13.85 -3.59
C GLU A 386 10.04 14.43 -2.47
N VAL A 387 8.82 13.93 -2.31
CA VAL A 387 7.80 14.53 -1.43
C VAL A 387 7.84 13.91 -0.04
N SER A 388 7.75 14.76 0.99
CA SER A 388 7.68 14.39 2.39
C SER A 388 6.77 15.36 3.18
N GLY A 389 6.53 15.07 4.47
CA GLY A 389 5.70 15.90 5.34
C GLY A 389 4.33 15.28 5.66
N SER A 390 3.52 16.04 6.40
CA SER A 390 2.21 15.58 6.91
C SER A 390 1.03 16.41 6.41
N GLY A 391 1.30 17.47 5.66
CA GLY A 391 0.30 18.45 5.20
C GLY A 391 -0.57 17.96 4.03
N ILE A 392 -1.49 18.82 3.63
CA ILE A 392 -2.40 18.60 2.52
C ILE A 392 -2.01 19.57 1.40
N MET A 393 -1.91 19.05 0.18
CA MET A 393 -1.74 19.84 -1.03
C MET A 393 -2.92 19.61 -1.95
N THR A 394 -3.66 20.66 -2.26
CA THR A 394 -4.82 20.64 -3.17
C THR A 394 -4.46 21.38 -4.46
N VAL A 395 -4.71 20.76 -5.62
CA VAL A 395 -4.32 21.29 -6.92
C VAL A 395 -5.49 21.25 -7.90
N THR A 396 -5.68 22.35 -8.67
CA THR A 396 -6.66 22.44 -9.75
C THR A 396 -6.01 22.90 -11.04
N GLY A 397 -5.99 22.05 -12.07
CA GLY A 397 -5.41 22.29 -13.38
C GLY A 397 -6.44 22.80 -14.41
N ASN A 398 -6.68 24.11 -14.44
CA ASN A 398 -7.69 24.71 -15.33
C ASN A 398 -7.26 24.75 -16.80
N LYS A 399 -5.96 24.66 -17.09
CA LYS A 399 -5.43 24.73 -18.47
C LYS A 399 -5.07 23.36 -19.05
N LYS A 400 -4.32 22.55 -18.31
CA LYS A 400 -3.89 21.22 -18.74
C LYS A 400 -3.80 20.27 -17.53
N HIS A 401 -2.61 19.78 -17.17
CA HIS A 401 -2.43 18.87 -16.05
C HIS A 401 -2.54 19.58 -14.69
N ALA A 402 -2.91 18.88 -13.65
CA ALA A 402 -2.83 19.47 -12.32
C ALA A 402 -1.36 19.48 -11.83
N ILE A 403 -0.69 18.36 -11.86
CA ILE A 403 0.72 18.21 -11.48
C ILE A 403 1.50 17.65 -12.66
N LYS A 404 2.68 18.24 -12.97
CA LYS A 404 3.59 17.71 -13.99
C LYS A 404 5.02 17.68 -13.48
N THR A 405 5.67 16.51 -13.67
CA THR A 405 7.12 16.38 -13.45
C THR A 405 7.82 16.09 -14.79
N GLY A 406 9.06 16.54 -14.92
CA GLY A 406 9.86 16.24 -16.10
C GLY A 406 10.58 14.90 -16.02
N GLU A 407 10.90 14.49 -14.80
CA GLU A 407 11.52 13.20 -14.46
C GLU A 407 10.62 12.46 -13.45
N TYR A 408 11.17 11.62 -12.56
CA TYR A 408 10.40 10.84 -11.62
C TYR A 408 9.72 11.68 -10.53
N MET A 409 8.72 11.09 -9.89
CA MET A 409 8.11 11.58 -8.65
C MET A 409 8.16 10.49 -7.60
N GLU A 410 8.71 10.81 -6.42
CA GLU A 410 8.72 9.92 -5.29
C GLU A 410 7.94 10.49 -4.12
N LEU A 411 6.96 9.75 -3.61
CA LEU A 411 6.34 10.00 -2.31
C LEU A 411 7.06 9.15 -1.26
N LYS A 412 7.89 9.79 -0.44
CA LYS A 412 8.73 9.09 0.55
C LYS A 412 7.90 8.35 1.61
N LYS A 413 8.44 7.28 2.20
CA LYS A 413 7.80 6.54 3.31
C LYS A 413 7.39 7.44 4.49
N LYS A 414 8.14 8.52 4.71
CA LYS A 414 7.83 9.55 5.72
C LYS A 414 6.71 10.52 5.32
N PHE A 415 6.29 10.55 4.06
CA PHE A 415 5.12 11.32 3.65
C PHE A 415 3.86 10.70 4.24
N LYS A 416 3.17 11.45 5.11
CA LYS A 416 1.90 11.06 5.76
C LYS A 416 0.74 11.96 5.34
N GLY A 417 1.04 12.93 4.51
CA GLY A 417 0.10 13.93 4.00
C GLY A 417 -0.78 13.43 2.86
N LYS A 418 -1.41 14.39 2.17
CA LYS A 418 -2.32 14.11 1.05
C LYS A 418 -2.03 15.04 -0.11
N ILE A 419 -2.03 14.49 -1.32
CA ILE A 419 -2.10 15.22 -2.58
C ILE A 419 -3.52 15.03 -3.12
N ILE A 420 -4.24 16.13 -3.34
CA ILE A 420 -5.63 16.12 -3.80
C ILE A 420 -5.71 16.92 -5.08
N VAL A 421 -6.06 16.27 -6.18
CA VAL A 421 -6.44 16.93 -7.44
C VAL A 421 -7.96 17.07 -7.45
N LEU A 422 -8.45 18.32 -7.51
CA LEU A 422 -9.89 18.60 -7.58
C LEU A 422 -10.45 18.57 -9.01
N GLY A 423 -9.56 18.69 -10.00
CA GLY A 423 -9.88 18.63 -11.42
C GLY A 423 -8.68 19.03 -12.27
N ALA A 424 -8.68 18.57 -13.53
CA ALA A 424 -7.71 18.99 -14.55
C ALA A 424 -8.31 18.84 -15.95
N LYS A 425 -7.82 19.66 -16.89
CA LYS A 425 -8.14 19.55 -18.32
C LYS A 425 -7.29 18.50 -19.04
N GLY A 426 -6.18 18.08 -18.44
CA GLY A 426 -5.37 16.95 -18.80
C GLY A 426 -5.32 16.00 -17.62
N ASP A 427 -4.17 15.35 -17.40
CA ASP A 427 -4.00 14.37 -16.34
C ASP A 427 -4.05 15.00 -14.94
N GLY A 428 -4.42 14.19 -13.99
CA GLY A 428 -4.26 14.56 -12.58
C GLY A 428 -2.78 14.71 -12.22
N LEU A 429 -2.02 13.64 -12.38
CA LEU A 429 -0.56 13.61 -12.27
C LEU A 429 0.05 13.16 -13.60
N HIS A 430 0.93 13.97 -14.19
CA HIS A 430 1.66 13.65 -15.42
C HIS A 430 3.15 13.55 -15.11
N ILE A 431 3.69 12.34 -15.10
CA ILE A 431 5.03 12.01 -14.61
C ILE A 431 5.89 11.54 -15.77
N GLY A 432 7.03 12.20 -16.00
CA GLY A 432 7.85 12.03 -17.20
C GLY A 432 8.84 10.87 -17.18
N GLN A 433 8.98 10.13 -16.06
CA GLN A 433 9.90 8.99 -16.00
C GLN A 433 9.26 7.84 -15.19
N TYR A 434 9.32 7.85 -13.85
CA TYR A 434 8.68 6.84 -13.02
C TYR A 434 7.97 7.46 -11.81
N PHE A 435 6.99 6.73 -11.29
CA PHE A 435 6.28 7.09 -10.06
C PHE A 435 6.58 6.06 -8.97
N ASP A 436 7.10 6.50 -7.84
CA ASP A 436 7.35 5.65 -6.67
C ASP A 436 6.61 6.19 -5.45
N MET A 437 5.56 5.47 -5.02
CA MET A 437 4.74 5.83 -3.88
C MET A 437 4.99 4.89 -2.72
N ASN A 438 5.65 5.39 -1.68
CA ASN A 438 5.98 4.65 -0.46
C ASN A 438 5.10 5.03 0.75
N GLY A 439 4.21 6.02 0.62
CA GLY A 439 3.31 6.47 1.69
C GLY A 439 2.38 7.60 1.28
N GLY A 440 1.58 8.09 2.22
CA GLY A 440 0.62 9.17 2.02
C GLY A 440 -0.64 8.78 1.24
N THR A 441 -1.34 9.79 0.75
CA THR A 441 -2.57 9.61 -0.03
C THR A 441 -2.51 10.46 -1.29
N VAL A 442 -2.80 9.87 -2.45
CA VAL A 442 -3.09 10.57 -3.70
C VAL A 442 -4.57 10.41 -4.01
N LYS A 443 -5.29 11.53 -4.08
CA LYS A 443 -6.70 11.55 -4.46
C LYS A 443 -6.87 12.38 -5.72
N VAL A 444 -7.54 11.81 -6.73
CA VAL A 444 -7.89 12.50 -7.97
C VAL A 444 -9.40 12.47 -8.15
N ASP A 445 -10.04 13.62 -8.06
CA ASP A 445 -11.43 13.79 -8.49
C ASP A 445 -11.50 13.90 -10.03
N PRO A 446 -12.66 13.83 -10.68
CA PRO A 446 -12.70 13.66 -12.12
C PRO A 446 -11.88 14.69 -12.89
N VAL A 447 -10.97 14.18 -13.72
CA VAL A 447 -10.16 14.91 -14.69
C VAL A 447 -10.64 14.59 -16.11
N GLU A 448 -10.24 15.40 -17.11
CA GLU A 448 -10.65 15.20 -18.50
C GLU A 448 -9.74 14.24 -19.28
N ASP A 449 -8.60 13.83 -18.68
CA ASP A 449 -7.67 12.83 -19.22
C ASP A 449 -7.33 11.79 -18.14
N ASP A 450 -6.14 11.20 -18.12
CA ASP A 450 -5.78 10.13 -17.20
C ASP A 450 -5.63 10.63 -15.74
N GLY A 451 -6.01 9.79 -14.77
CA GLY A 451 -5.86 10.17 -13.34
C GLY A 451 -4.41 10.31 -12.94
N ILE A 452 -3.60 9.30 -13.21
CA ILE A 452 -2.14 9.30 -13.11
C ILE A 452 -1.58 8.73 -14.41
N GLN A 453 -0.76 9.51 -15.10
CA GLN A 453 0.00 9.05 -16.26
C GLN A 453 1.50 9.03 -15.92
N VAL A 454 2.15 7.89 -16.18
CA VAL A 454 3.60 7.71 -16.11
C VAL A 454 4.10 7.39 -17.50
N GLU A 455 4.85 8.31 -18.09
CA GLU A 455 5.34 8.19 -19.47
C GLU A 455 6.77 7.66 -19.51
N ALA A 456 7.10 6.88 -20.54
CA ALA A 456 8.46 6.49 -20.91
C ALA A 456 9.03 7.52 -21.88
N ASN A 457 9.67 8.56 -21.34
CA ASN A 457 10.22 9.68 -22.13
C ASN A 457 11.75 9.77 -22.12
N LEU A 458 12.41 8.99 -21.29
CA LEU A 458 13.85 9.07 -21.02
C LEU A 458 14.52 7.74 -21.40
N GLU A 459 14.43 7.37 -22.67
CA GLU A 459 14.95 6.10 -23.20
C GLU A 459 16.38 5.80 -22.73
N GLY A 460 16.55 4.66 -22.08
CA GLY A 460 17.81 4.22 -21.50
C GLY A 460 18.05 4.60 -20.05
N ASP A 461 17.17 5.39 -19.45
CA ASP A 461 17.20 5.66 -18.02
C ASP A 461 16.55 4.52 -17.23
N GLU A 462 17.02 4.34 -15.99
CA GLU A 462 16.50 3.30 -15.11
C GLU A 462 15.03 3.61 -14.75
N PHE A 463 14.19 2.57 -14.74
CA PHE A 463 12.76 2.63 -14.40
C PHE A 463 11.87 3.52 -15.28
N ASP A 464 12.32 3.90 -16.49
CA ASP A 464 11.57 4.75 -17.39
C ASP A 464 10.18 4.16 -17.73
N GLY A 465 9.13 4.93 -17.50
CA GLY A 465 7.74 4.54 -17.69
C GLY A 465 7.17 3.62 -16.60
N GLN A 466 7.88 3.31 -15.51
CA GLN A 466 7.45 2.37 -14.47
C GLN A 466 6.65 3.05 -13.35
N CYS A 467 5.73 2.28 -12.76
CA CYS A 467 4.91 2.72 -11.62
C CYS A 467 5.07 1.75 -10.44
N PHE A 468 5.49 2.27 -9.30
CA PHE A 468 5.68 1.52 -8.06
C PHE A 468 4.72 2.05 -6.99
N LEU A 469 3.74 1.25 -6.60
CA LEU A 469 2.86 1.52 -5.47
C LEU A 469 3.27 0.58 -4.33
N ARG A 470 4.17 1.05 -3.45
CA ARG A 470 4.77 0.26 -2.37
C ARG A 470 4.14 0.54 -1.00
N GLY A 471 3.22 1.49 -0.93
CA GLY A 471 2.47 1.85 0.28
C GLY A 471 1.58 3.05 0.07
N GLY A 472 0.68 3.31 1.02
CA GLY A 472 -0.25 4.44 0.97
C GLY A 472 -1.56 4.14 0.25
N THR A 473 -2.28 5.21 -0.11
CA THR A 473 -3.61 5.12 -0.72
C THR A 473 -3.70 5.94 -2.00
N VAL A 474 -4.20 5.32 -3.06
CA VAL A 474 -4.58 5.96 -4.32
C VAL A 474 -6.10 5.87 -4.47
N ASP A 475 -6.79 7.01 -4.62
CA ASP A 475 -8.25 7.10 -4.80
C ASP A 475 -8.55 7.99 -6.00
N ILE A 476 -8.96 7.39 -7.12
CA ILE A 476 -9.11 8.07 -8.40
C ILE A 476 -10.53 7.91 -8.93
N LYS A 477 -11.07 9.02 -9.46
CA LYS A 477 -12.29 9.04 -10.23
C LYS A 477 -12.01 9.61 -11.61
N VAL A 478 -12.47 8.93 -12.65
CA VAL A 478 -12.39 9.41 -14.04
C VAL A 478 -13.77 9.41 -14.70
N ALA A 479 -14.01 10.37 -15.60
CA ALA A 479 -15.31 10.66 -16.16
C ALA A 479 -15.28 11.04 -17.65
N ALA A 480 -14.20 10.78 -18.37
CA ALA A 480 -14.08 11.07 -19.80
C ALA A 480 -13.96 9.77 -20.63
N ILE A 481 -14.04 9.88 -21.95
CA ILE A 481 -13.96 8.74 -22.87
C ILE A 481 -12.51 8.31 -23.01
N ASP A 482 -12.28 7.00 -23.04
CA ASP A 482 -10.99 6.33 -23.21
C ASP A 482 -9.89 6.75 -22.21
N VAL A 483 -10.27 7.20 -21.02
CA VAL A 483 -9.37 7.59 -19.94
C VAL A 483 -8.95 6.40 -19.09
N LYS A 484 -7.83 6.55 -18.40
CA LYS A 484 -7.33 5.55 -17.47
C LYS A 484 -7.23 6.14 -16.06
N GLY A 485 -7.60 5.33 -15.07
CA GLY A 485 -7.35 5.74 -13.68
C GLY A 485 -5.85 5.88 -13.44
N ILE A 486 -5.09 4.81 -13.70
CA ILE A 486 -3.63 4.82 -13.72
C ILE A 486 -3.17 4.29 -15.08
N LYS A 487 -2.31 5.01 -15.75
CA LYS A 487 -1.62 4.61 -16.98
C LYS A 487 -0.13 4.60 -16.73
N CYS A 488 0.51 3.50 -17.08
CA CYS A 488 1.93 3.27 -16.95
C CYS A 488 2.44 2.68 -18.28
N ASP A 489 3.44 3.30 -18.89
CA ASP A 489 3.92 2.88 -20.20
C ASP A 489 4.86 1.67 -20.15
N SER A 490 5.40 1.35 -18.97
CA SER A 490 6.28 0.21 -18.73
C SER A 490 5.71 -0.71 -17.63
N ASP A 491 6.55 -1.29 -16.78
CA ASP A 491 6.16 -2.23 -15.74
C ASP A 491 5.47 -1.53 -14.54
N MET A 492 4.60 -2.26 -13.86
CA MET A 492 3.95 -1.79 -12.63
C MET A 492 4.10 -2.80 -11.51
N LEU A 493 4.43 -2.30 -10.31
CA LEU A 493 4.45 -3.06 -9.06
C LEU A 493 3.43 -2.49 -8.08
N ILE A 494 2.61 -3.37 -7.51
CA ILE A 494 1.71 -3.03 -6.39
C ILE A 494 2.06 -3.89 -5.18
N SER A 495 2.37 -3.24 -4.06
CA SER A 495 2.70 -3.87 -2.79
C SER A 495 2.22 -3.00 -1.64
N ASN A 496 1.58 -3.59 -0.62
CA ASN A 496 1.11 -2.89 0.60
C ASN A 496 0.27 -1.61 0.39
N SER A 497 -0.34 -1.44 -0.78
CA SER A 497 -1.08 -0.23 -1.15
C SER A 497 -2.58 -0.48 -1.20
N THR A 498 -3.35 0.60 -0.96
CA THR A 498 -4.78 0.62 -1.24
C THR A 498 -5.04 1.41 -2.52
N VAL A 499 -5.53 0.75 -3.55
CA VAL A 499 -5.87 1.36 -4.85
C VAL A 499 -7.38 1.31 -5.06
N LYS A 500 -7.98 2.48 -5.23
CA LYS A 500 -9.39 2.66 -5.47
C LYS A 500 -9.61 3.46 -6.74
N ILE A 501 -10.26 2.88 -7.75
CA ILE A 501 -10.52 3.56 -9.02
C ILE A 501 -11.99 3.40 -9.40
N ASN A 502 -12.61 4.52 -9.76
CA ASN A 502 -13.98 4.56 -10.23
C ASN A 502 -14.06 5.27 -11.59
N CYS A 503 -14.31 4.50 -12.65
CA CYS A 503 -14.62 5.01 -13.98
C CYS A 503 -16.15 5.04 -14.14
N ASN A 504 -16.74 6.22 -14.17
CA ASN A 504 -18.21 6.35 -14.21
C ASN A 504 -18.83 5.94 -15.57
N ALA A 505 -20.13 6.02 -15.70
CA ALA A 505 -20.85 5.53 -16.89
C ALA A 505 -20.56 6.33 -18.18
N VAL A 506 -20.11 7.59 -18.09
CA VAL A 506 -19.72 8.38 -19.28
C VAL A 506 -18.32 8.04 -19.78
N ALA A 507 -17.51 7.38 -18.95
CA ALA A 507 -16.16 6.93 -19.27
C ALA A 507 -16.20 5.66 -20.16
N LYS A 508 -16.69 5.78 -21.40
CA LYS A 508 -16.69 4.69 -22.39
C LYS A 508 -15.26 4.27 -22.66
N ALA A 509 -15.03 2.98 -22.87
CA ALA A 509 -13.71 2.40 -23.16
C ALA A 509 -12.61 2.64 -22.11
N ALA A 510 -12.94 3.16 -20.93
CA ALA A 510 -12.00 3.46 -19.87
C ALA A 510 -11.31 2.20 -19.29
N LYS A 511 -10.09 2.37 -18.80
CA LYS A 511 -9.38 1.33 -18.05
C LYS A 511 -9.12 1.84 -16.63
N GLY A 512 -9.43 1.02 -15.62
CA GLY A 512 -9.05 1.36 -14.26
C GLY A 512 -7.53 1.50 -14.13
N ILE A 513 -6.81 0.43 -14.45
CA ILE A 513 -5.35 0.40 -14.53
C ILE A 513 -4.96 -0.07 -15.94
N ARG A 514 -4.06 0.67 -16.61
CA ARG A 514 -3.44 0.27 -17.88
C ARG A 514 -1.93 0.19 -17.70
N VAL A 515 -1.36 -0.97 -17.97
CA VAL A 515 0.08 -1.25 -17.89
C VAL A 515 0.59 -1.60 -19.28
N GLY A 516 1.63 -0.89 -19.74
CA GLY A 516 2.27 -1.14 -21.03
C GLY A 516 3.28 -2.28 -21.01
N GLY A 517 3.90 -2.55 -19.86
CA GLY A 517 4.77 -3.68 -19.58
C GLY A 517 4.09 -4.75 -18.74
N ASN A 518 4.80 -5.33 -17.78
CA ASN A 518 4.31 -6.36 -16.88
C ASN A 518 3.67 -5.74 -15.61
N LEU A 519 2.68 -6.43 -15.06
CA LEU A 519 2.08 -6.10 -13.78
C LEU A 519 2.44 -7.16 -12.74
N THR A 520 3.09 -6.76 -11.68
CA THR A 520 3.32 -7.62 -10.50
C THR A 520 2.51 -7.09 -9.32
N VAL A 521 1.69 -7.94 -8.72
CA VAL A 521 0.98 -7.63 -7.47
C VAL A 521 1.45 -8.57 -6.38
N GLU A 522 2.16 -8.02 -5.39
CA GLU A 522 2.66 -8.79 -4.24
C GLU A 522 1.63 -8.83 -3.12
N SER A 523 0.97 -7.71 -2.88
CA SER A 523 -0.03 -7.55 -1.81
C SER A 523 -0.82 -6.24 -2.01
N GLY A 524 -1.78 -5.97 -1.14
CA GLY A 524 -2.57 -4.73 -1.13
C GLY A 524 -4.05 -4.96 -1.46
N ASN A 525 -4.81 -3.85 -1.48
CA ASN A 525 -6.24 -3.88 -1.76
C ASN A 525 -6.53 -3.09 -3.03
N ILE A 526 -6.93 -3.76 -4.09
CA ILE A 526 -7.22 -3.18 -5.39
C ILE A 526 -8.73 -3.23 -5.64
N THR A 527 -9.39 -2.09 -5.67
CA THR A 527 -10.82 -1.96 -5.97
C THR A 527 -10.99 -1.11 -7.22
N VAL A 528 -11.50 -1.70 -8.28
CA VAL A 528 -11.76 -0.99 -9.54
C VAL A 528 -13.21 -1.20 -9.96
N ALA A 529 -13.92 -0.10 -10.20
CA ALA A 529 -15.25 -0.12 -10.76
C ALA A 529 -15.25 0.63 -12.10
N THR A 530 -15.72 -0.02 -13.16
CA THR A 530 -15.95 0.58 -14.47
C THR A 530 -17.42 0.47 -14.84
N ALA A 531 -18.03 1.58 -15.27
CA ALA A 531 -19.46 1.62 -15.61
C ALA A 531 -19.72 1.99 -17.08
N GLY A 532 -18.72 2.45 -17.82
CA GLY A 532 -18.82 2.79 -19.23
C GLY A 532 -18.93 1.54 -20.12
N GLN A 533 -19.58 1.71 -21.25
CA GLN A 533 -19.70 0.67 -22.29
C GLN A 533 -18.50 0.65 -23.23
N GLY A 534 -18.53 -0.25 -24.20
CA GLY A 534 -17.59 -0.27 -25.33
C GLY A 534 -17.67 0.99 -26.20
N LEU A 535 -16.68 1.15 -27.05
CA LEU A 535 -16.55 2.23 -28.02
C LEU A 535 -15.97 1.69 -29.32
N LEU A 536 -16.61 2.01 -30.45
CA LEU A 536 -16.07 1.76 -31.78
C LEU A 536 -15.13 2.91 -32.18
N TRP A 537 -13.89 2.57 -32.50
CA TRP A 537 -12.95 3.47 -33.15
C TRP A 537 -13.00 3.29 -34.69
N LEU A 538 -13.27 4.37 -35.39
CA LEU A 538 -13.20 4.48 -36.84
C LEU A 538 -11.90 5.23 -37.18
N GLY A 539 -10.80 4.53 -37.27
CA GLY A 539 -9.49 5.06 -37.59
C GLY A 539 -8.85 4.40 -38.81
N GLU A 540 -7.53 4.34 -38.91
CA GLU A 540 -6.83 3.57 -39.95
C GLU A 540 -7.17 2.08 -39.84
N GLU A 541 -7.40 1.60 -38.62
CA GLU A 541 -7.96 0.28 -38.32
C GLU A 541 -9.25 0.48 -37.53
N THR A 542 -10.33 -0.15 -38.00
CA THR A 542 -11.59 -0.19 -37.25
C THR A 542 -11.47 -1.20 -36.14
N ASN A 543 -11.81 -0.79 -34.93
CA ASN A 543 -11.64 -1.68 -33.76
C ASN A 543 -12.60 -1.24 -32.65
N THR A 544 -13.16 -2.21 -31.94
CA THR A 544 -13.98 -1.99 -30.75
C THR A 544 -13.19 -2.27 -29.50
N THR A 545 -13.10 -1.25 -28.63
CA THR A 545 -12.52 -1.38 -27.30
C THR A 545 -13.57 -1.20 -26.20
N ALA A 546 -13.40 -1.87 -25.06
CA ALA A 546 -14.35 -1.76 -23.95
C ALA A 546 -13.64 -1.46 -22.64
N CYS A 547 -14.43 -1.12 -21.63
CA CYS A 547 -13.89 -0.92 -20.29
C CYS A 547 -13.26 -2.18 -19.74
N ALA A 548 -12.18 -2.02 -18.98
CA ALA A 548 -11.57 -3.09 -18.21
C ALA A 548 -11.14 -2.57 -16.83
N GLY A 549 -11.31 -3.40 -15.81
CA GLY A 549 -10.76 -3.10 -14.49
C GLY A 549 -9.24 -2.95 -14.58
N ILE A 550 -8.57 -3.96 -15.15
CA ILE A 550 -7.13 -3.95 -15.42
C ILE A 550 -6.90 -4.33 -16.90
N LYS A 551 -6.14 -3.53 -17.62
CA LYS A 551 -5.59 -3.85 -18.93
C LYS A 551 -4.07 -3.93 -18.82
N CYS A 552 -3.48 -5.06 -19.20
CA CYS A 552 -2.02 -5.26 -19.21
C CYS A 552 -1.58 -5.78 -20.59
N VAL A 553 -0.52 -5.16 -21.14
CA VAL A 553 0.06 -5.60 -22.41
C VAL A 553 1.07 -6.74 -22.20
N GLY A 554 1.86 -6.67 -21.13
CA GLY A 554 2.76 -7.74 -20.72
C GLY A 554 2.07 -8.80 -19.87
N ASN A 555 2.87 -9.53 -19.11
CA ASN A 555 2.42 -10.57 -18.20
C ASN A 555 1.84 -9.98 -16.92
N VAL A 556 0.96 -10.73 -16.26
CA VAL A 556 0.43 -10.40 -14.94
C VAL A 556 0.80 -11.50 -13.95
N ASP A 557 1.54 -11.14 -12.90
CA ASP A 557 1.92 -12.01 -11.79
C ASP A 557 1.18 -11.57 -10.53
N ILE A 558 0.27 -12.38 -10.01
CA ILE A 558 -0.46 -12.14 -8.76
C ILE A 558 0.09 -13.06 -7.68
N LYS A 559 0.92 -12.53 -6.79
CA LYS A 559 1.49 -13.27 -5.66
C LYS A 559 0.58 -13.23 -4.43
N GLY A 560 -0.24 -12.19 -4.31
CA GLY A 560 -1.18 -12.01 -3.20
C GLY A 560 -2.05 -10.75 -3.39
N GLY A 561 -2.71 -10.32 -2.32
CA GLY A 561 -3.58 -9.15 -2.30
C GLY A 561 -5.06 -9.49 -2.48
N THR A 562 -5.89 -8.45 -2.33
CA THR A 562 -7.34 -8.56 -2.49
C THR A 562 -7.80 -7.70 -3.67
N PHE A 563 -8.48 -8.30 -4.62
CA PHE A 563 -9.02 -7.63 -5.79
C PHE A 563 -10.54 -7.63 -5.75
N THR A 564 -11.12 -6.47 -6.00
CA THR A 564 -12.54 -6.31 -6.28
C THR A 564 -12.72 -5.54 -7.58
N LEU A 565 -12.98 -6.26 -8.66
CA LEU A 565 -13.10 -5.69 -9.99
C LEU A 565 -14.56 -5.79 -10.45
N THR A 566 -15.18 -4.65 -10.74
CA THR A 566 -16.58 -4.61 -11.19
C THR A 566 -16.66 -3.87 -12.52
N SER A 567 -17.29 -4.48 -13.53
CA SER A 567 -17.58 -3.84 -14.80
C SER A 567 -19.07 -3.97 -15.11
N THR A 568 -19.78 -2.83 -15.25
CA THR A 568 -21.23 -2.84 -15.44
C THR A 568 -21.66 -2.45 -16.85
N GLY A 569 -20.79 -1.84 -17.64
CA GLY A 569 -21.07 -1.50 -19.03
C GLY A 569 -20.91 -2.69 -19.98
N SER A 570 -21.58 -2.62 -21.13
CA SER A 570 -21.52 -3.68 -22.16
C SER A 570 -20.12 -3.86 -22.72
N GLY A 571 -19.75 -5.10 -22.98
CA GLY A 571 -18.42 -5.52 -23.46
C GLY A 571 -17.32 -5.45 -22.39
N GLY A 572 -17.67 -5.06 -21.15
CA GLY A 572 -16.72 -4.81 -20.08
C GLY A 572 -16.00 -6.05 -19.56
N LYS A 573 -14.78 -5.89 -19.08
CA LYS A 573 -13.92 -6.97 -18.60
C LYS A 573 -13.41 -6.68 -17.18
N GLY A 574 -13.25 -7.74 -16.37
CA GLY A 574 -12.52 -7.62 -15.10
C GLY A 574 -11.05 -7.36 -15.36
N MET A 575 -10.38 -8.29 -16.01
CA MET A 575 -9.02 -8.14 -16.54
C MET A 575 -8.97 -8.42 -18.03
N ASN A 576 -8.12 -7.71 -18.75
CA ASN A 576 -7.79 -7.94 -20.16
C ASN A 576 -6.27 -7.91 -20.31
N ILE A 577 -5.68 -9.08 -20.52
CA ILE A 577 -4.23 -9.31 -20.47
C ILE A 577 -3.80 -9.84 -21.84
N GLU A 578 -2.81 -9.20 -22.48
CA GLU A 578 -2.26 -9.67 -23.77
C GLU A 578 -1.16 -10.71 -23.57
N GLY A 579 -0.39 -10.63 -22.47
CA GLY A 579 0.59 -11.64 -22.08
C GLY A 579 -0.02 -12.78 -21.28
N ASP A 580 0.81 -13.46 -20.49
CA ASP A 580 0.42 -14.56 -19.60
C ASP A 580 -0.16 -14.04 -18.27
N LEU A 581 -1.05 -14.84 -17.66
CA LEU A 581 -1.53 -14.65 -16.30
C LEU A 581 -1.01 -15.76 -15.39
N ASN A 582 -0.29 -15.39 -14.32
CA ASN A 582 0.16 -16.28 -13.28
C ASN A 582 -0.45 -15.89 -11.94
N VAL A 583 -1.24 -16.77 -11.31
CA VAL A 583 -1.82 -16.55 -9.99
C VAL A 583 -1.19 -17.53 -9.00
N TYR A 584 -0.42 -17.00 -8.06
CA TYR A 584 0.22 -17.77 -6.98
C TYR A 584 -0.60 -17.74 -5.69
N GLY A 585 -1.43 -16.70 -5.50
CA GLY A 585 -2.26 -16.50 -4.32
C GLY A 585 -3.14 -15.26 -4.43
N GLY A 586 -3.78 -14.88 -3.33
CA GLY A 586 -4.67 -13.72 -3.23
C GLY A 586 -6.15 -14.06 -3.34
N ASP A 587 -6.99 -13.04 -3.06
CA ASP A 587 -8.45 -13.11 -3.13
C ASP A 587 -8.94 -12.25 -4.29
N ILE A 588 -9.38 -12.86 -5.38
CA ILE A 588 -9.75 -12.19 -6.62
C ILE A 588 -11.25 -12.30 -6.84
N THR A 589 -11.96 -11.19 -6.66
CA THR A 589 -13.40 -11.10 -6.96
C THR A 589 -13.63 -10.24 -8.19
N VAL A 590 -14.28 -10.82 -9.19
CA VAL A 590 -14.64 -10.15 -10.45
C VAL A 590 -16.14 -10.27 -10.70
N ALA A 591 -16.76 -9.13 -11.07
CA ALA A 591 -18.16 -9.12 -11.49
C ALA A 591 -18.33 -8.28 -12.77
N THR A 592 -18.74 -8.91 -13.87
CA THR A 592 -19.16 -8.21 -15.09
C THR A 592 -20.66 -8.37 -15.28
N LYS A 593 -21.37 -7.27 -15.56
CA LYS A 593 -22.84 -7.23 -15.61
C LYS A 593 -23.40 -6.83 -16.96
N GLY A 594 -22.62 -6.11 -17.78
CA GLY A 594 -23.04 -5.72 -19.12
C GLY A 594 -23.08 -6.90 -20.08
N GLY A 595 -23.94 -6.84 -21.10
CA GLY A 595 -23.99 -7.84 -22.18
C GLY A 595 -22.97 -7.60 -23.27
N LEU A 596 -23.10 -8.33 -24.37
CA LEU A 596 -22.30 -8.17 -25.59
C LEU A 596 -22.52 -6.77 -26.19
N TYR A 597 -21.42 -6.03 -26.35
CA TYR A 597 -21.43 -4.76 -27.07
C TYR A 597 -21.21 -4.99 -28.57
N TYR A 598 -22.08 -4.40 -29.38
CA TYR A 598 -21.96 -4.40 -30.84
C TYR A 598 -22.15 -2.97 -31.39
N ASN A 599 -21.28 -2.56 -32.30
CA ASN A 599 -21.43 -1.29 -33.02
C ASN A 599 -20.69 -1.39 -34.35
N ASN A 600 -21.44 -1.29 -35.45
CA ASN A 600 -20.88 -1.31 -36.81
C ASN A 600 -20.82 0.09 -37.45
N GLY A 601 -21.04 1.15 -36.68
CA GLY A 601 -21.11 2.53 -37.16
C GLY A 601 -22.50 3.00 -37.57
N GLU A 602 -23.43 2.08 -37.87
CA GLU A 602 -24.83 2.37 -38.19
C GLU A 602 -25.76 2.02 -37.02
N ILE A 603 -25.46 0.94 -36.31
CA ILE A 603 -26.22 0.39 -35.18
C ILE A 603 -25.27 0.23 -34.00
N GLU A 604 -25.64 0.78 -32.84
CA GLU A 604 -25.03 0.49 -31.55
C GLU A 604 -26.02 -0.30 -30.68
N ASP A 605 -25.64 -1.51 -30.29
CA ASP A 605 -26.43 -2.39 -29.42
C ASP A 605 -25.59 -2.77 -28.18
N THR A 606 -26.13 -2.52 -27.01
CA THR A 606 -25.43 -2.72 -25.72
C THR A 606 -25.77 -4.04 -25.04
N ASP A 607 -26.63 -4.84 -25.64
CA ASP A 607 -26.99 -6.21 -25.22
C ASP A 607 -27.35 -7.06 -26.44
N TYR A 608 -26.44 -7.07 -27.42
CA TYR A 608 -26.61 -7.79 -28.68
C TYR A 608 -26.86 -9.28 -28.44
N GLN A 609 -27.97 -9.77 -29.03
CA GLN A 609 -28.45 -11.15 -28.84
C GLN A 609 -28.06 -12.08 -30.00
N GLY A 610 -27.39 -11.57 -31.00
CA GLY A 610 -26.88 -12.39 -32.12
C GLY A 610 -25.61 -13.12 -31.72
N ASP A 611 -25.24 -14.05 -32.58
CA ASP A 611 -23.99 -14.80 -32.45
C ASP A 611 -22.80 -13.88 -32.75
N PRO A 612 -21.83 -13.72 -31.85
CA PRO A 612 -20.65 -12.91 -32.11
C PRO A 612 -19.76 -13.48 -33.21
N GLU A 613 -19.84 -14.77 -33.52
CA GLU A 613 -19.09 -15.42 -34.63
C GLU A 613 -19.65 -15.09 -36.01
N GLU A 614 -20.92 -14.64 -36.06
CA GLU A 614 -21.58 -14.23 -37.32
C GLU A 614 -21.22 -12.79 -37.73
N VAL A 615 -20.57 -12.00 -36.81
CA VAL A 615 -20.19 -10.61 -37.04
C VAL A 615 -18.68 -10.43 -36.86
N SER A 616 -18.09 -9.42 -37.53
CA SER A 616 -16.65 -9.16 -37.34
C SER A 616 -16.35 -8.80 -35.90
N SER A 617 -15.29 -9.36 -35.34
CA SER A 617 -14.74 -9.03 -34.01
C SER A 617 -14.34 -7.56 -33.88
N ASP A 618 -14.12 -6.84 -34.99
CA ASP A 618 -13.83 -5.40 -35.01
C ASP A 618 -15.00 -4.58 -34.50
N PHE A 619 -16.21 -5.11 -34.57
CA PHE A 619 -17.45 -4.43 -34.18
C PHE A 619 -18.02 -4.91 -32.86
N THR A 620 -17.41 -5.89 -32.21
CA THR A 620 -17.95 -6.50 -31.00
C THR A 620 -16.97 -6.46 -29.83
N SER A 621 -17.51 -6.50 -28.62
CA SER A 621 -16.77 -6.79 -27.42
C SER A 621 -17.63 -7.59 -26.45
N SER A 622 -17.20 -8.83 -26.15
CA SER A 622 -17.88 -9.69 -25.17
C SER A 622 -17.44 -9.36 -23.75
N PRO A 623 -18.37 -9.40 -22.78
CA PRO A 623 -18.00 -9.30 -21.38
C PRO A 623 -17.22 -10.53 -20.94
N LYS A 624 -16.15 -10.36 -20.16
CA LYS A 624 -15.32 -11.43 -19.65
C LYS A 624 -14.93 -11.15 -18.20
N GLY A 625 -14.87 -12.20 -17.39
CA GLY A 625 -14.24 -12.08 -16.06
C GLY A 625 -12.75 -11.81 -16.21
N LEU A 626 -12.02 -12.80 -16.70
CA LEU A 626 -10.61 -12.69 -17.07
C LEU A 626 -10.45 -13.07 -18.54
N LYS A 627 -9.92 -12.15 -19.36
CA LYS A 627 -9.52 -12.40 -20.74
C LYS A 627 -8.01 -12.38 -20.83
N VAL A 628 -7.40 -13.46 -21.28
CA VAL A 628 -5.94 -13.63 -21.39
C VAL A 628 -5.60 -14.11 -22.79
N ASP A 629 -4.83 -13.33 -23.52
CA ASP A 629 -4.41 -13.71 -24.87
C ASP A 629 -3.21 -14.70 -24.82
N GLY A 630 -2.46 -14.74 -23.72
CA GLY A 630 -1.43 -15.73 -23.41
C GLY A 630 -1.94 -16.95 -22.64
N ASN A 631 -1.04 -17.60 -21.89
CA ASN A 631 -1.37 -18.73 -21.02
C ASN A 631 -1.97 -18.26 -19.70
N VAL A 632 -2.81 -19.11 -19.10
CA VAL A 632 -3.28 -18.95 -17.73
C VAL A 632 -2.65 -20.04 -16.84
N THR A 633 -1.97 -19.64 -15.78
CA THR A 633 -1.44 -20.56 -14.78
C THR A 633 -1.96 -20.17 -13.39
N ILE A 634 -2.75 -21.04 -12.77
CA ILE A 634 -3.25 -20.83 -11.40
C ILE A 634 -2.61 -21.84 -10.45
N ASN A 635 -1.74 -21.37 -9.59
CA ASN A 635 -1.04 -22.18 -8.58
C ASN A 635 -1.75 -22.17 -7.23
N GLY A 636 -2.59 -21.18 -6.97
CA GLY A 636 -3.30 -21.00 -5.69
C GLY A 636 -4.22 -19.78 -5.69
N GLY A 637 -4.69 -19.39 -4.52
CA GLY A 637 -5.59 -18.25 -4.32
C GLY A 637 -7.08 -18.61 -4.39
N ASN A 638 -7.92 -17.59 -4.15
CA ASN A 638 -9.37 -17.70 -4.22
C ASN A 638 -9.91 -16.81 -5.34
N LEU A 639 -10.45 -17.41 -6.39
CA LEU A 639 -11.03 -16.71 -7.52
C LEU A 639 -12.56 -16.85 -7.46
N ASN A 640 -13.27 -15.73 -7.37
CA ASN A 640 -14.72 -15.66 -7.41
C ASN A 640 -15.16 -14.75 -8.57
N ILE A 641 -15.67 -15.34 -9.64
CA ILE A 641 -15.94 -14.66 -10.89
C ILE A 641 -17.42 -14.80 -11.24
N SER A 642 -18.07 -13.67 -11.56
CA SER A 642 -19.46 -13.64 -12.01
C SER A 642 -19.57 -12.82 -13.28
N THR A 643 -20.12 -13.43 -14.34
CA THR A 643 -20.32 -12.81 -15.67
C THR A 643 -21.73 -13.10 -16.16
N VAL A 644 -22.69 -12.23 -15.79
CA VAL A 644 -24.11 -12.49 -15.99
C VAL A 644 -24.68 -11.95 -17.30
N GLY A 645 -23.92 -11.12 -18.02
CA GLY A 645 -24.32 -10.54 -19.29
C GLY A 645 -24.24 -11.53 -20.45
N ASN A 646 -24.94 -11.24 -21.56
CA ASN A 646 -24.92 -12.08 -22.77
C ASN A 646 -23.50 -12.27 -23.29
N ASN A 647 -23.10 -13.49 -23.67
CA ASN A 647 -21.73 -13.93 -24.05
C ASN A 647 -20.66 -13.64 -22.96
N GLY A 648 -21.07 -13.71 -21.68
CA GLY A 648 -20.19 -13.48 -20.56
C GLY A 648 -19.48 -14.74 -20.10
N GLU A 649 -18.21 -14.93 -20.47
CA GLU A 649 -17.37 -16.03 -20.01
C GLU A 649 -16.65 -15.70 -18.70
N GLY A 650 -16.37 -16.75 -17.91
CA GLY A 650 -15.65 -16.62 -16.64
C GLY A 650 -14.17 -16.33 -16.84
N ILE A 651 -13.40 -17.33 -17.25
CA ILE A 651 -11.96 -17.23 -17.53
C ILE A 651 -11.70 -17.73 -18.94
N GLU A 652 -11.16 -16.87 -19.78
CA GLU A 652 -10.74 -17.18 -21.14
C GLU A 652 -9.22 -17.12 -21.29
N SER A 653 -8.60 -18.18 -21.83
CA SER A 653 -7.23 -18.21 -22.32
C SER A 653 -7.20 -18.47 -23.82
N LYS A 654 -6.48 -17.65 -24.57
CA LYS A 654 -6.28 -17.93 -26.01
C LYS A 654 -5.20 -18.98 -26.31
N ASN A 655 -4.53 -19.46 -25.24
CA ASN A 655 -3.55 -20.54 -25.32
C ASN A 655 -3.93 -21.66 -24.33
N ILE A 656 -2.98 -22.12 -23.52
CA ILE A 656 -3.17 -23.20 -22.55
C ILE A 656 -3.57 -22.62 -21.17
N MET A 657 -4.55 -23.29 -20.54
CA MET A 657 -4.90 -23.04 -19.15
C MET A 657 -4.40 -24.18 -18.28
N THR A 658 -3.53 -23.89 -17.30
CA THR A 658 -3.01 -24.86 -16.32
C THR A 658 -3.42 -24.46 -14.91
N ILE A 659 -4.10 -25.36 -14.19
CA ILE A 659 -4.55 -25.08 -12.82
C ILE A 659 -3.94 -26.13 -11.89
N ASN A 660 -3.01 -25.69 -11.05
CA ASN A 660 -2.30 -26.53 -10.09
C ASN A 660 -2.96 -26.56 -8.71
N GLY A 661 -3.77 -25.54 -8.37
CA GLY A 661 -4.41 -25.44 -7.07
C GLY A 661 -5.33 -24.21 -6.97
N GLY A 662 -5.76 -23.89 -5.76
CA GLY A 662 -6.66 -22.78 -5.46
C GLY A 662 -8.13 -23.18 -5.33
N THR A 663 -8.97 -22.19 -5.01
CA THR A 663 -10.42 -22.30 -5.01
C THR A 663 -10.99 -21.41 -6.10
N ILE A 664 -11.67 -21.98 -7.06
CA ILE A 664 -12.18 -21.29 -8.23
C ILE A 664 -13.70 -21.45 -8.29
N THR A 665 -14.40 -20.35 -8.13
CA THR A 665 -15.86 -20.27 -8.25
C THR A 665 -16.20 -19.36 -9.42
N VAL A 666 -16.92 -19.91 -10.38
CA VAL A 666 -17.38 -19.17 -11.56
C VAL A 666 -18.90 -19.30 -11.70
N ASP A 667 -19.56 -18.17 -11.88
CA ASP A 667 -20.97 -18.09 -12.26
C ASP A 667 -21.06 -17.28 -13.56
N ALA A 668 -20.96 -17.96 -14.67
CA ALA A 668 -20.95 -17.40 -16.01
C ALA A 668 -22.29 -17.59 -16.71
N ARG A 669 -22.63 -16.69 -17.63
CA ARG A 669 -23.70 -16.93 -18.56
C ARG A 669 -23.27 -17.85 -19.69
N ASP A 670 -22.10 -17.62 -20.22
CA ASP A 670 -21.40 -18.40 -21.26
C ASP A 670 -20.44 -19.39 -20.57
N ASP A 671 -19.29 -19.72 -21.13
CA ASP A 671 -18.39 -20.71 -20.56
C ASP A 671 -17.85 -20.32 -19.16
N GLY A 672 -17.77 -21.34 -18.30
CA GLY A 672 -17.12 -21.17 -17.01
C GLY A 672 -15.61 -20.97 -17.16
N LEU A 673 -14.94 -21.95 -17.78
CA LEU A 673 -13.54 -21.88 -18.22
C LEU A 673 -13.49 -22.17 -19.72
N ASN A 674 -12.76 -21.34 -20.46
CA ASN A 674 -12.53 -21.51 -21.90
C ASN A 674 -11.04 -21.42 -22.22
N ALA A 675 -10.49 -22.37 -23.02
CA ALA A 675 -9.11 -22.27 -23.49
C ALA A 675 -8.97 -22.80 -24.93
N SER A 676 -8.25 -22.03 -25.77
CA SER A 676 -8.12 -22.34 -27.18
C SER A 676 -7.23 -23.55 -27.46
N ASP A 677 -6.17 -23.81 -26.70
CA ASP A 677 -5.17 -24.85 -26.95
C ASP A 677 -5.22 -26.04 -25.98
N GLY A 678 -5.98 -25.92 -24.91
CA GLY A 678 -6.16 -27.00 -23.94
C GLY A 678 -6.24 -26.57 -22.50
N ILE A 679 -6.82 -27.43 -21.66
CA ILE A 679 -6.95 -27.21 -20.20
C ILE A 679 -6.34 -28.39 -19.45
N VAL A 680 -5.46 -28.08 -18.49
CA VAL A 680 -4.85 -29.06 -17.58
C VAL A 680 -5.17 -28.71 -16.15
N ILE A 681 -5.88 -29.59 -15.44
CA ILE A 681 -6.22 -29.43 -14.01
C ILE A 681 -5.43 -30.44 -13.18
N CYS A 682 -4.47 -29.97 -12.39
CA CYS A 682 -3.64 -30.82 -11.53
C CYS A 682 -4.17 -30.88 -10.09
N GLY A 683 -4.94 -29.87 -9.64
CA GLY A 683 -5.48 -29.78 -8.28
C GLY A 683 -6.40 -28.59 -8.12
N GLY A 684 -6.88 -28.36 -6.91
CA GLY A 684 -7.78 -27.26 -6.57
C GLY A 684 -9.22 -27.68 -6.29
N THR A 685 -10.05 -26.70 -5.93
CA THR A 685 -11.50 -26.88 -5.68
C THR A 685 -12.28 -25.98 -6.62
N PHE A 686 -13.23 -26.54 -7.34
CA PHE A 686 -13.95 -25.84 -8.39
C PHE A 686 -15.46 -25.92 -8.20
N ASN A 687 -16.12 -24.77 -8.36
CA ASN A 687 -17.56 -24.63 -8.54
C ASN A 687 -17.80 -23.79 -9.79
N LEU A 688 -17.97 -24.46 -10.90
CA LEU A 688 -18.10 -23.83 -12.20
C LEU A 688 -19.54 -23.95 -12.69
N VAL A 689 -20.15 -22.82 -12.98
CA VAL A 689 -21.51 -22.76 -13.49
C VAL A 689 -21.54 -21.96 -14.79
N SER A 690 -21.95 -22.61 -15.86
CA SER A 690 -22.46 -21.95 -17.06
C SER A 690 -23.99 -22.02 -17.09
N LYS A 691 -24.64 -20.92 -17.52
CA LYS A 691 -26.10 -20.88 -17.65
C LYS A 691 -26.58 -21.39 -19.00
N VAL A 692 -25.81 -21.16 -20.07
CA VAL A 692 -26.25 -21.42 -21.45
C VAL A 692 -25.23 -22.13 -22.32
N ASN A 693 -23.97 -22.29 -21.85
CA ASN A 693 -22.89 -22.96 -22.56
C ASN A 693 -22.19 -23.97 -21.65
N ASP A 694 -20.88 -24.14 -21.71
CA ASP A 694 -20.18 -25.22 -21.07
C ASP A 694 -19.55 -24.84 -19.71
N GLY A 695 -19.57 -25.77 -18.75
CA GLY A 695 -18.91 -25.56 -17.46
C GLY A 695 -17.40 -25.42 -17.63
N ILE A 696 -16.81 -26.28 -18.46
CA ILE A 696 -15.42 -26.21 -18.93
C ILE A 696 -15.43 -26.50 -20.43
N ASP A 697 -14.96 -25.55 -21.22
CA ASP A 697 -14.76 -25.67 -22.66
C ASP A 697 -13.26 -25.65 -23.01
N SER A 698 -12.78 -26.74 -23.64
CA SER A 698 -11.40 -26.84 -24.11
C SER A 698 -11.38 -27.06 -25.61
N ASN A 699 -10.91 -26.10 -26.38
CA ASN A 699 -10.76 -26.26 -27.83
C ASN A 699 -9.59 -27.19 -28.22
N GLY A 700 -8.80 -27.64 -27.23
CA GLY A 700 -7.83 -28.73 -27.33
C GLY A 700 -8.20 -29.91 -26.43
N ASP A 701 -7.19 -30.55 -25.81
CA ASP A 701 -7.40 -31.59 -24.80
C ASP A 701 -7.87 -31.00 -23.47
N LEU A 702 -8.78 -31.64 -22.75
CA LEU A 702 -9.07 -31.42 -21.35
C LEU A 702 -8.46 -32.56 -20.51
N HIS A 703 -7.42 -32.27 -19.73
CA HIS A 703 -6.75 -33.24 -18.89
C HIS A 703 -6.92 -32.94 -17.40
N ILE A 704 -7.75 -33.79 -16.73
CA ILE A 704 -7.96 -33.69 -15.28
C ILE A 704 -7.07 -34.73 -14.60
N LYS A 705 -6.07 -34.27 -13.86
CA LYS A 705 -5.08 -35.05 -13.10
C LYS A 705 -5.37 -35.07 -11.61
N GLY A 706 -6.19 -34.12 -11.13
CA GLY A 706 -6.49 -33.96 -9.70
C GLY A 706 -7.53 -32.89 -9.46
N GLY A 707 -7.81 -32.60 -8.20
CA GLY A 707 -8.76 -31.58 -7.74
C GLY A 707 -10.13 -32.12 -7.38
N ASN A 708 -10.97 -31.23 -6.81
CA ASN A 708 -12.38 -31.50 -6.52
C ASN A 708 -13.23 -30.58 -7.39
N ILE A 709 -13.88 -31.11 -8.39
CA ILE A 709 -14.47 -30.35 -9.49
C ILE A 709 -15.97 -30.60 -9.55
N VAL A 710 -16.74 -29.52 -9.49
CA VAL A 710 -18.16 -29.47 -9.86
C VAL A 710 -18.27 -28.51 -11.03
N ALA A 711 -18.58 -29.04 -12.21
CA ALA A 711 -18.74 -28.29 -13.44
C ALA A 711 -20.16 -28.49 -13.99
N CYS A 712 -20.89 -27.41 -14.18
CA CYS A 712 -22.28 -27.39 -14.59
C CYS A 712 -22.42 -26.65 -15.91
N GLY A 713 -22.89 -27.32 -16.97
CA GLY A 713 -23.22 -26.72 -18.26
C GLY A 713 -24.69 -26.31 -18.36
N GLY A 714 -25.04 -25.61 -19.43
CA GLY A 714 -26.38 -25.09 -19.72
C GLY A 714 -27.43 -26.15 -20.00
N LEU A 715 -27.05 -27.42 -20.09
CA LEU A 715 -27.87 -28.58 -20.48
C LEU A 715 -28.32 -28.54 -21.96
N GLY A 716 -28.94 -29.63 -22.41
CA GLY A 716 -29.37 -29.80 -23.79
C GLY A 716 -28.20 -30.22 -24.67
N LYS A 717 -27.59 -29.32 -25.42
CA LYS A 717 -26.39 -29.56 -26.18
C LYS A 717 -25.10 -29.26 -25.39
N GLU A 718 -25.24 -28.41 -24.39
CA GLU A 718 -24.12 -27.89 -23.63
C GLU A 718 -23.76 -28.81 -22.44
N ARG A 719 -22.51 -28.83 -22.02
CA ARG A 719 -21.95 -29.85 -21.16
C ARG A 719 -21.33 -29.29 -19.88
N GLY A 720 -21.16 -30.17 -18.88
CA GLY A 720 -20.28 -29.88 -17.75
C GLY A 720 -18.82 -29.84 -18.18
N LEU A 721 -18.43 -30.80 -19.08
CA LEU A 721 -17.10 -30.88 -19.68
C LEU A 721 -17.23 -30.93 -21.20
N ASP A 722 -16.63 -29.97 -21.87
CA ASP A 722 -16.46 -29.99 -23.32
C ASP A 722 -14.96 -30.00 -23.69
N ALA A 723 -14.63 -30.74 -24.76
CA ALA A 723 -13.32 -30.72 -25.35
C ALA A 723 -13.44 -31.04 -26.84
N THR A 724 -12.80 -30.24 -27.70
CA THR A 724 -12.74 -30.51 -29.13
C THR A 724 -11.93 -31.75 -29.45
N GLU A 725 -10.82 -31.97 -28.70
CA GLU A 725 -9.94 -33.11 -28.94
C GLU A 725 -10.29 -34.28 -27.99
N LYS A 726 -9.86 -34.26 -26.74
CA LYS A 726 -10.02 -35.39 -25.80
C LYS A 726 -10.28 -34.93 -24.37
N VAL A 727 -11.12 -35.70 -23.68
CA VAL A 727 -11.25 -35.61 -22.21
C VAL A 727 -10.46 -36.77 -21.57
N LEU A 728 -9.45 -36.40 -20.76
CA LEU A 728 -8.55 -37.33 -20.08
C LEU A 728 -8.75 -37.22 -18.56
N LEU A 729 -9.30 -38.29 -17.92
CA LEU A 729 -9.52 -38.37 -16.49
C LEU A 729 -8.49 -39.34 -15.89
N THR A 730 -7.47 -38.77 -15.21
CA THR A 730 -6.39 -39.57 -14.61
C THR A 730 -6.30 -39.37 -13.09
N GLY A 731 -7.09 -38.48 -12.53
CA GLY A 731 -7.19 -38.21 -11.08
C GLY A 731 -8.28 -37.22 -10.74
N GLY A 732 -8.44 -36.92 -9.45
CA GLY A 732 -9.43 -35.97 -8.91
C GLY A 732 -10.82 -36.57 -8.71
N SER A 733 -11.67 -35.76 -8.04
CA SER A 733 -13.10 -36.06 -7.87
C SER A 733 -13.91 -35.09 -8.72
N VAL A 734 -14.62 -35.59 -9.70
CA VAL A 734 -15.31 -34.78 -10.72
C VAL A 734 -16.79 -35.11 -10.72
N MET A 735 -17.64 -34.08 -10.68
CA MET A 735 -19.04 -34.13 -11.03
C MET A 735 -19.30 -33.14 -12.17
N ALA A 736 -19.74 -33.62 -13.31
CA ALA A 736 -20.10 -32.81 -14.45
C ALA A 736 -21.61 -32.92 -14.74
N ILE A 737 -22.32 -31.84 -14.55
CA ILE A 737 -23.74 -31.72 -14.87
C ILE A 737 -23.85 -31.27 -16.34
N GLY A 738 -24.60 -32.00 -17.15
CA GLY A 738 -24.61 -31.96 -18.61
C GLY A 738 -23.70 -33.06 -19.22
N GLY A 739 -22.92 -33.76 -18.37
CA GLY A 739 -22.02 -34.83 -18.83
C GLY A 739 -20.81 -34.28 -19.60
N CYS A 740 -20.43 -35.01 -20.63
CA CYS A 740 -19.32 -34.70 -21.50
C CYS A 740 -19.74 -34.80 -22.98
N ASN A 741 -19.33 -33.88 -23.85
CA ASN A 741 -19.66 -33.96 -25.29
C ASN A 741 -18.74 -34.87 -26.09
N ASN A 742 -17.55 -35.15 -25.60
CA ASN A 742 -16.54 -35.98 -26.26
C ASN A 742 -16.31 -37.31 -25.57
N THR A 743 -15.65 -38.21 -26.24
CA THR A 743 -15.38 -39.57 -25.70
C THR A 743 -14.21 -39.50 -24.72
N VAL A 744 -14.40 -40.03 -23.51
CA VAL A 744 -13.28 -40.24 -22.58
C VAL A 744 -12.37 -41.30 -23.16
N GLU A 745 -11.11 -40.99 -23.36
CA GLU A 745 -10.15 -41.88 -24.02
C GLU A 745 -9.62 -42.95 -23.04
N GLU A 746 -10.04 -44.19 -23.18
CA GLU A 746 -9.68 -45.31 -22.30
C GLU A 746 -8.16 -45.57 -22.21
N VAL A 747 -7.44 -45.37 -23.31
CA VAL A 747 -5.99 -45.66 -23.35
C VAL A 747 -5.18 -44.73 -22.44
N LYS A 748 -5.63 -43.49 -22.25
CA LYS A 748 -4.93 -42.48 -21.45
C LYS A 748 -5.65 -42.14 -20.15
N SER A 749 -6.97 -42.33 -20.07
CA SER A 749 -7.73 -42.17 -18.84
C SER A 749 -7.60 -43.42 -17.97
N SER A 750 -7.06 -43.22 -16.77
CA SER A 750 -6.88 -44.35 -15.82
C SER A 750 -8.02 -44.48 -14.84
N GLN A 751 -8.85 -43.45 -14.69
CA GLN A 751 -9.91 -43.35 -13.70
C GLN A 751 -11.26 -43.81 -14.27
N ALA A 752 -12.02 -44.51 -13.45
CA ALA A 752 -13.36 -44.97 -13.80
C ALA A 752 -14.38 -43.84 -13.65
N LEU A 753 -15.48 -43.93 -14.38
CA LEU A 753 -16.60 -42.98 -14.26
C LEU A 753 -17.93 -43.72 -14.25
N ILE A 754 -18.96 -43.08 -13.73
CA ILE A 754 -20.38 -43.42 -13.86
C ILE A 754 -21.10 -42.26 -14.54
N ASP A 755 -22.13 -42.56 -15.31
CA ASP A 755 -22.98 -41.63 -15.99
C ASP A 755 -24.46 -41.99 -15.78
N ILE A 756 -25.25 -41.06 -15.33
CA ILE A 756 -26.67 -41.24 -15.04
C ILE A 756 -27.46 -40.04 -15.60
N GLU A 757 -28.73 -40.30 -15.92
CA GLU A 757 -29.73 -39.25 -16.13
C GLU A 757 -30.47 -39.07 -14.83
N GLY A 758 -30.36 -37.86 -14.25
CA GLY A 758 -30.84 -37.53 -12.90
C GLY A 758 -31.61 -36.26 -12.77
N LYS A 759 -32.32 -36.11 -11.64
CA LYS A 759 -33.01 -34.86 -11.28
C LYS A 759 -32.34 -34.18 -10.10
N PHE A 760 -32.04 -32.89 -10.25
CA PHE A 760 -31.31 -32.10 -9.27
C PHE A 760 -31.80 -30.64 -9.23
N THR A 761 -31.37 -29.90 -8.20
CA THR A 761 -31.56 -28.46 -8.06
C THR A 761 -30.33 -27.87 -7.36
N HIS A 762 -30.20 -26.53 -7.31
CA HIS A 762 -29.17 -25.87 -6.54
C HIS A 762 -29.13 -26.37 -5.07
N GLY A 763 -27.98 -26.38 -4.44
CA GLY A 763 -27.77 -26.87 -3.09
C GLY A 763 -27.98 -28.38 -2.88
N SER A 764 -28.36 -29.13 -3.93
CA SER A 764 -28.54 -30.59 -3.82
C SER A 764 -27.22 -31.27 -3.48
N LYS A 765 -27.24 -32.07 -2.42
CA LYS A 765 -26.17 -33.00 -2.11
C LYS A 765 -26.32 -34.27 -2.96
N ILE A 766 -25.33 -34.54 -3.77
CA ILE A 766 -25.25 -35.73 -4.62
C ILE A 766 -24.21 -36.66 -4.01
N SER A 767 -24.63 -37.86 -3.58
CA SER A 767 -23.71 -38.85 -3.02
C SER A 767 -23.73 -40.13 -3.81
N VAL A 768 -22.57 -40.78 -3.85
CA VAL A 768 -22.34 -42.04 -4.58
C VAL A 768 -22.02 -43.15 -3.57
N LYS A 769 -22.75 -44.25 -3.67
CA LYS A 769 -22.50 -45.46 -2.84
C LYS A 769 -22.33 -46.67 -3.75
N ALA A 770 -21.51 -47.63 -3.36
CA ALA A 770 -21.50 -48.92 -4.04
C ALA A 770 -22.88 -49.60 -3.84
N LYS A 771 -23.38 -50.28 -4.83
CA LYS A 771 -24.68 -50.99 -4.74
C LYS A 771 -24.65 -51.95 -3.54
N ASP A 772 -25.72 -51.93 -2.75
CA ASP A 772 -25.86 -52.72 -1.51
C ASP A 772 -24.86 -52.35 -0.40
N SER A 773 -24.28 -51.14 -0.43
CA SER A 773 -23.39 -50.57 0.61
C SER A 773 -23.98 -49.29 1.19
N GLU A 774 -23.79 -49.11 2.50
CA GLU A 774 -24.12 -47.82 3.15
C GLU A 774 -22.95 -46.82 3.10
N GLU A 775 -21.77 -47.22 2.67
CA GLU A 775 -20.59 -46.38 2.60
C GLU A 775 -20.69 -45.39 1.43
N THR A 776 -20.58 -44.09 1.74
CA THR A 776 -20.49 -43.02 0.74
C THR A 776 -19.05 -42.93 0.27
N ILE A 777 -18.83 -43.13 -1.03
CA ILE A 777 -17.50 -43.02 -1.66
C ILE A 777 -17.21 -41.65 -2.25
N ALA A 778 -18.24 -40.90 -2.61
CA ALA A 778 -18.10 -39.55 -3.07
C ALA A 778 -19.33 -38.69 -2.70
N GLU A 779 -19.13 -37.44 -2.38
CA GLU A 779 -20.19 -36.47 -2.16
C GLU A 779 -19.85 -35.14 -2.86
N PHE A 780 -20.83 -34.58 -3.55
CA PHE A 780 -20.75 -33.31 -4.22
C PHE A 780 -21.96 -32.46 -3.85
N THR A 781 -21.83 -31.14 -3.98
CA THR A 781 -22.94 -30.21 -3.82
C THR A 781 -23.15 -29.45 -5.12
N VAL A 782 -24.35 -29.44 -5.64
CA VAL A 782 -24.72 -28.62 -6.80
C VAL A 782 -24.61 -27.14 -6.38
N PRO A 783 -23.87 -26.30 -7.09
CA PRO A 783 -23.69 -24.91 -6.72
C PRO A 783 -25.01 -24.14 -6.55
N GLU A 784 -25.08 -23.27 -5.55
CA GLU A 784 -26.29 -22.45 -5.27
C GLU A 784 -26.66 -21.53 -6.46
N THR A 785 -25.71 -21.14 -7.25
CA THR A 785 -25.90 -20.29 -8.45
C THR A 785 -26.45 -21.06 -9.65
N TYR A 786 -26.44 -22.42 -9.61
CA TYR A 786 -27.06 -23.26 -10.64
C TYR A 786 -28.57 -23.40 -10.39
N ASP A 787 -29.28 -22.27 -10.41
CA ASP A 787 -30.71 -22.18 -10.11
C ASP A 787 -31.56 -22.59 -11.31
N PRO A 788 -32.49 -23.59 -11.13
CA PRO A 788 -33.39 -24.04 -12.19
C PRO A 788 -34.17 -22.92 -12.90
N SER A 789 -34.60 -21.88 -12.15
CA SER A 789 -35.31 -20.76 -12.75
C SER A 789 -34.45 -19.93 -13.70
N THR A 790 -33.18 -19.78 -13.38
CA THR A 790 -32.20 -19.06 -14.22
C THR A 790 -31.85 -19.88 -15.45
N ILE A 791 -31.61 -21.18 -15.30
CA ILE A 791 -31.30 -22.08 -16.41
C ILE A 791 -32.50 -22.18 -17.36
N GLU A 792 -33.73 -22.38 -16.87
CA GLU A 792 -34.96 -22.40 -17.69
C GLU A 792 -35.17 -21.12 -18.47
N ALA A 793 -34.85 -19.97 -17.85
CA ALA A 793 -35.03 -18.66 -18.50
C ALA A 793 -33.97 -18.39 -19.58
N MET A 794 -32.77 -18.93 -19.47
CA MET A 794 -31.62 -18.65 -20.35
C MET A 794 -31.35 -19.74 -21.37
N ALA A 795 -31.38 -21.03 -20.97
CA ALA A 795 -31.08 -22.16 -21.85
C ALA A 795 -32.28 -22.59 -22.71
N LYS A 796 -32.10 -22.59 -24.03
CA LYS A 796 -33.15 -22.96 -24.96
C LYS A 796 -33.59 -24.44 -24.84
N GLY A 797 -34.89 -24.68 -24.68
CA GLY A 797 -35.47 -26.04 -24.65
C GLY A 797 -35.38 -26.76 -23.30
N ILE A 798 -34.79 -26.19 -22.33
CA ILE A 798 -34.73 -26.75 -20.97
C ILE A 798 -35.95 -26.32 -20.18
N LYS A 799 -36.48 -27.24 -19.38
CA LYS A 799 -37.62 -26.96 -18.48
C LYS A 799 -37.34 -27.50 -17.10
N ALA A 800 -37.56 -26.67 -16.09
CA ALA A 800 -37.62 -27.12 -14.73
C ALA A 800 -39.03 -27.65 -14.38
N VAL A 801 -39.14 -28.84 -13.82
CA VAL A 801 -40.38 -29.44 -13.38
C VAL A 801 -40.37 -29.59 -11.87
N GLY A 802 -41.26 -28.85 -11.19
CA GLY A 802 -41.30 -28.86 -9.71
C GLY A 802 -40.01 -28.32 -9.05
N GLY A 803 -39.35 -27.36 -9.72
CA GLY A 803 -38.08 -26.79 -9.20
C GLY A 803 -36.87 -27.69 -9.36
N LEU A 804 -36.95 -28.72 -10.21
CA LEU A 804 -35.85 -29.63 -10.54
C LEU A 804 -35.50 -29.54 -12.00
N LEU A 805 -34.23 -29.53 -12.32
CA LEU A 805 -33.68 -29.81 -13.66
C LEU A 805 -33.52 -31.31 -13.83
N GLU A 806 -33.57 -31.77 -15.06
CA GLU A 806 -33.27 -33.14 -15.46
C GLU A 806 -32.18 -33.12 -16.51
N GLY A 807 -31.15 -33.92 -16.29
CA GLY A 807 -30.00 -33.94 -17.18
C GLY A 807 -28.99 -35.02 -16.81
N ASN A 808 -27.97 -35.12 -17.67
CA ASN A 808 -26.87 -36.02 -17.48
C ASN A 808 -25.96 -35.61 -16.34
N ILE A 809 -25.55 -36.55 -15.51
CA ILE A 809 -24.58 -36.35 -14.42
C ILE A 809 -23.46 -37.39 -14.59
N LEU A 810 -22.30 -36.93 -15.04
CA LEU A 810 -21.08 -37.72 -15.07
C LEU A 810 -20.34 -37.56 -13.74
N ILE A 811 -19.97 -38.68 -13.11
CA ILE A 811 -19.14 -38.65 -11.89
C ILE A 811 -17.92 -39.53 -12.10
N SER A 812 -16.75 -39.03 -11.79
CA SER A 812 -15.47 -39.76 -11.81
C SER A 812 -14.70 -39.49 -10.52
N THR A 813 -14.21 -40.52 -9.88
CA THR A 813 -13.41 -40.42 -8.65
C THR A 813 -12.47 -41.66 -8.56
N PRO A 814 -11.29 -41.49 -7.92
CA PRO A 814 -10.34 -42.62 -7.73
C PRO A 814 -10.94 -43.86 -7.05
N ASP A 815 -12.04 -43.72 -6.31
CA ASP A 815 -12.68 -44.78 -5.55
C ASP A 815 -13.67 -45.60 -6.38
N LEU A 816 -13.97 -45.23 -7.60
CA LEU A 816 -14.77 -46.02 -8.52
C LEU A 816 -13.96 -47.17 -9.07
N VAL A 817 -14.58 -48.38 -9.05
CA VAL A 817 -13.96 -49.59 -9.56
C VAL A 817 -14.74 -50.09 -10.79
N VAL A 818 -14.05 -50.23 -11.89
CA VAL A 818 -14.62 -50.68 -13.17
C VAL A 818 -15.39 -51.99 -12.99
N GLY A 819 -16.59 -52.08 -13.58
CA GLY A 819 -17.47 -53.25 -13.50
C GLY A 819 -18.30 -53.36 -12.21
N LYS A 820 -18.13 -52.42 -11.25
CA LYS A 820 -19.01 -52.36 -10.08
C LYS A 820 -20.17 -51.39 -10.35
N THR A 821 -21.36 -51.76 -9.85
CA THR A 821 -22.55 -50.92 -9.89
C THR A 821 -22.60 -49.97 -8.69
N TYR A 822 -22.94 -48.72 -8.94
CA TYR A 822 -23.06 -47.66 -7.96
C TYR A 822 -24.44 -47.03 -8.03
N THR A 823 -24.97 -46.66 -6.84
CA THR A 823 -26.24 -45.97 -6.67
C THR A 823 -25.92 -44.48 -6.36
N VAL A 824 -26.56 -43.58 -7.08
CA VAL A 824 -26.42 -42.14 -6.88
C VAL A 824 -27.65 -41.60 -6.20
N TYR A 825 -27.45 -40.82 -5.16
CA TYR A 825 -28.49 -40.25 -4.33
C TYR A 825 -28.49 -38.72 -4.43
N ARG A 826 -29.68 -38.11 -4.37
CA ARG A 826 -29.89 -36.70 -4.04
C ARG A 826 -30.47 -36.66 -2.62
N GLY A 827 -29.66 -36.30 -1.63
CA GLY A 827 -30.02 -36.47 -0.22
C GLY A 827 -30.29 -37.92 0.09
N SER A 828 -31.54 -38.31 0.44
CA SER A 828 -31.96 -39.69 0.68
C SER A 828 -32.63 -40.37 -0.54
N GLN A 829 -32.87 -39.64 -1.61
CA GLN A 829 -33.58 -40.13 -2.79
C GLN A 829 -32.59 -40.71 -3.80
N VAL A 830 -32.82 -41.95 -4.23
CA VAL A 830 -32.10 -42.52 -5.38
C VAL A 830 -32.49 -41.76 -6.66
N ILE A 831 -31.51 -41.33 -7.41
CA ILE A 831 -31.70 -40.59 -8.69
C ILE A 831 -31.13 -41.37 -9.88
N GLY A 832 -30.30 -42.40 -9.66
CA GLY A 832 -29.80 -43.26 -10.71
C GLY A 832 -28.91 -44.39 -10.20
N GLU A 833 -28.69 -45.39 -11.03
CA GLU A 833 -27.70 -46.46 -10.86
C GLU A 833 -26.91 -46.59 -12.18
N ALA A 834 -25.59 -46.84 -12.03
CA ALA A 834 -24.73 -47.11 -13.18
C ALA A 834 -23.60 -48.06 -12.84
N GLU A 835 -23.14 -48.84 -13.79
CA GLU A 835 -21.90 -49.59 -13.70
C GLU A 835 -20.71 -48.67 -14.07
N ALA A 836 -19.67 -48.70 -13.27
CA ALA A 836 -18.49 -47.96 -13.54
C ALA A 836 -17.69 -48.46 -14.72
N ALA A 837 -17.35 -47.59 -15.65
CA ALA A 837 -16.58 -47.88 -16.87
C ALA A 837 -15.40 -46.90 -17.03
N LYS A 838 -14.49 -47.19 -17.93
CA LYS A 838 -13.43 -46.25 -18.33
C LYS A 838 -13.78 -45.44 -19.57
N GLU A 839 -14.76 -45.88 -20.32
CA GLU A 839 -15.24 -45.21 -21.52
C GLU A 839 -16.54 -44.47 -21.24
N TYR A 840 -16.64 -43.26 -21.71
CA TYR A 840 -17.87 -42.50 -21.78
C TYR A 840 -18.34 -42.51 -23.27
N LYS A 841 -19.58 -42.89 -23.48
CA LYS A 841 -20.21 -42.84 -24.80
C LYS A 841 -21.34 -41.80 -24.70
N ASN A 842 -21.22 -40.73 -25.45
CA ASN A 842 -22.23 -39.72 -25.52
C ASN A 842 -23.60 -40.36 -25.86
N PRO A 843 -24.66 -40.21 -25.02
CA PRO A 843 -25.98 -40.75 -25.32
C PRO A 843 -26.59 -40.22 -26.63
N GLY A 844 -26.09 -39.06 -27.13
CA GLY A 844 -26.49 -38.45 -28.40
C GLY A 844 -26.01 -39.16 -29.66
N ASP A 845 -24.94 -39.98 -29.56
CA ASP A 845 -24.38 -40.75 -30.66
C ASP A 845 -25.14 -42.08 -30.93
N LYS A 846 -26.45 -42.06 -30.91
CA LYS A 846 -27.21 -43.19 -31.45
C LYS A 846 -27.12 -43.09 -32.95
N ASN A 847 -26.38 -44.07 -33.53
CA ASN A 847 -26.25 -44.36 -34.97
C ASN A 847 -27.48 -44.08 -35.81
#